data_a5ac3cde84e0aa8e18caad5ca60ea9fc
#
_entry.id   a5ac3cde84e0aa8e18caad5ca60ea9fc
#
_cell.length_a   1.000
_cell.length_b   1.000
_cell.length_c   1.000
_cell.angle_alpha   90.00
_cell.angle_beta   90.00
_cell.angle_gamma   90.00
#
_symmetry.space_group_name_H-M   'P 1'
#
loop_
_entity.id
_entity.type
_entity.pdbx_description
1 polymer ?
#
loop_
_entity_poly.entity_id
_entity_poly.type
_entity_poly.pdbx_seq_one_letter_code
_entity_poly.pdbx_strand_id
1 'polypeptide(L)'
;MKWTGLNELRETFLEFFVSKGHTRLPSAPLVPQDEASLLLINSGMAPLKKYFTRQKFLPNGSFRATSCQKCIRTPDIENVGKTARHGTYFEMLGNFSFGDYFKEDATRWAWEFITEKLELPIDKLYVSVYQDDDEAYDIWTKRRGVAPDHMVRLGKEDNFWEIGSGPCGPCSEVYFDRGPEKGCGRPDCHVGCDCDRYVEFWNLVFTQFNSDGEGHYTPLEHKNIDTGMGLERLACIMQGVDNLFEVDTVQNIMKRICEIAGVTYKQDEKKDVSIRVVTDHIRSTVFMIGDGVVPQNEGRGYVLRRLLRRAARHGRLLGVREPFLYQVADTVIHENESAYPELVQRRDYIVKTIRVEEERFARTIDAGLDQVNSILEKLAAEGKTVFSGEDAFRLYDTFGFPIDLTRELCEERGITVDEEGYKTLMEKQRSTAREATARNVGDVAWVEDVLKGVEGGEDFVGYESLTAESEILGIVYEGERVEAIGEGDAAQIVLTRTPFYAEMGGQVGDSGTITCGENVFTVTDTRKSGSGHFIHVGTVTHGTFQMGDTVTAAVDENRRMSIMRNHTACHLLQKALQEVLGDHVHQAGSLVDDKVCRFDFSHFSAVTPEELEKVEARVNELILEANPVTTTEMSIEEAKKMGAMALFGEKYGDTVRVVNANNKSIELCGGTHVDNTAKLGLFKILKESSVAAGIRRIEAVTGRGVLEYMAENQALMNTAAQNLKLGSPAELPQKTAQVMAELKAKEKALSDLENKMAASAAADLFKNAVTVKGLQVVTGMPGEMKPDALRLMIDEARGNHPDAVIALGSVFGGKGTIAVACGADAVNAGVNAGKLVRALCQLTGGNGGGRPDSAMGGAGNPEKIAEALTRLPELI
;
A
#
# COMPACT_ATOMS: atom_id res chain seq x y z
N MET A 1 -9.87 46.20 7.92
CA MET A 1 -9.44 44.77 7.85
C MET A 1 -8.14 44.63 8.62
N LYS A 2 -8.14 43.86 9.71
CA LYS A 2 -6.96 43.61 10.56
C LYS A 2 -6.31 42.32 10.09
N TRP A 3 -4.98 42.27 9.94
CA TRP A 3 -4.26 41.04 9.67
C TRP A 3 -4.52 40.02 10.79
N THR A 4 -4.89 38.82 10.42
CA THR A 4 -5.27 37.73 11.35
C THR A 4 -4.69 36.39 10.87
N GLY A 5 -4.05 35.67 11.79
CA GLY A 5 -3.45 34.36 11.47
C GLY A 5 -4.49 33.27 11.22
N LEU A 6 -4.12 32.24 10.46
CA LEU A 6 -5.04 31.15 10.07
C LEU A 6 -5.66 30.45 11.30
N ASN A 7 -4.87 30.15 12.32
CA ASN A 7 -5.35 29.50 13.54
C ASN A 7 -6.30 30.42 14.36
N GLU A 8 -6.03 31.72 14.39
CA GLU A 8 -6.91 32.70 15.04
C GLU A 8 -8.24 32.83 14.27
N LEU A 9 -8.22 32.82 12.94
CA LEU A 9 -9.43 32.85 12.10
C LEU A 9 -10.33 31.64 12.36
N ARG A 10 -9.73 30.45 12.47
CA ARG A 10 -10.46 29.21 12.79
C ARG A 10 -11.22 29.36 14.11
N GLU A 11 -10.53 29.76 15.18
CA GLU A 11 -11.15 29.93 16.49
C GLU A 11 -12.18 31.05 16.49
N THR A 12 -11.89 32.20 15.84
CA THR A 12 -12.83 33.32 15.73
C THR A 12 -14.16 32.91 15.10
N PHE A 13 -14.12 32.07 14.04
CA PHE A 13 -15.34 31.55 13.42
C PHE A 13 -16.11 30.59 14.35
N LEU A 14 -15.42 29.64 14.94
CA LEU A 14 -16.06 28.66 15.81
C LEU A 14 -16.66 29.31 17.05
N GLU A 15 -15.97 30.23 17.70
CA GLU A 15 -16.46 30.98 18.86
C GLU A 15 -17.66 31.88 18.50
N PHE A 16 -17.61 32.53 17.32
CA PHE A 16 -18.72 33.35 16.84
C PHE A 16 -20.01 32.52 16.73
N PHE A 17 -19.97 31.34 16.09
CA PHE A 17 -21.14 30.51 15.95
C PHE A 17 -21.55 29.81 17.27
N VAL A 18 -20.62 29.50 18.15
CA VAL A 18 -20.96 29.07 19.52
C VAL A 18 -21.75 30.18 20.25
N SER A 19 -21.37 31.44 20.11
CA SER A 19 -22.12 32.57 20.66
C SER A 19 -23.54 32.74 20.09
N LYS A 20 -23.78 32.16 18.88
CA LYS A 20 -25.13 32.07 18.26
C LYS A 20 -25.88 30.78 18.65
N GLY A 21 -25.37 30.02 19.60
CA GLY A 21 -26.01 28.81 20.11
C GLY A 21 -25.70 27.52 19.33
N HIS A 22 -24.70 27.51 18.50
CA HIS A 22 -24.25 26.31 17.78
C HIS A 22 -23.40 25.43 18.69
N THR A 23 -23.57 24.10 18.54
CA THR A 23 -22.71 23.11 19.19
C THR A 23 -21.42 22.97 18.38
N ARG A 24 -20.27 23.22 18.99
CA ARG A 24 -18.97 22.98 18.35
C ARG A 24 -18.74 21.48 18.22
N LEU A 25 -18.51 21.00 17.00
CA LEU A 25 -18.14 19.63 16.70
C LEU A 25 -16.66 19.55 16.35
N PRO A 26 -15.96 18.49 16.75
CA PRO A 26 -14.60 18.23 16.26
C PRO A 26 -14.63 17.89 14.77
N SER A 27 -13.50 18.07 14.10
CA SER A 27 -13.32 17.60 12.73
C SER A 27 -13.45 16.08 12.68
N ALA A 28 -14.25 15.57 11.78
CA ALA A 28 -14.31 14.14 11.52
C ALA A 28 -13.00 13.68 10.83
N PRO A 29 -12.63 12.39 10.98
CA PRO A 29 -11.53 11.83 10.21
C PRO A 29 -11.76 11.95 8.70
N LEU A 30 -10.69 12.09 7.92
CA LEU A 30 -10.73 12.10 6.46
C LEU A 30 -11.27 10.78 5.86
N VAL A 31 -11.14 9.68 6.61
CA VAL A 31 -11.71 8.38 6.26
C VAL A 31 -13.19 8.35 6.64
N PRO A 32 -14.14 8.30 5.66
CA PRO A 32 -15.56 8.24 5.97
C PRO A 32 -15.90 7.01 6.82
N GLN A 33 -16.66 7.19 7.89
CA GLN A 33 -17.07 6.10 8.78
C GLN A 33 -18.44 5.50 8.40
N ASP A 34 -19.32 6.32 7.83
CA ASP A 34 -20.73 5.96 7.57
C ASP A 34 -21.15 6.15 6.10
N GLU A 35 -20.23 6.47 5.19
CA GLU A 35 -20.52 6.81 3.80
C GLU A 35 -19.59 6.04 2.85
N ALA A 36 -20.07 4.91 2.33
CA ALA A 36 -19.30 4.04 1.45
C ALA A 36 -19.06 4.61 0.04
N SER A 37 -19.87 5.61 -0.38
CA SER A 37 -19.74 6.24 -1.71
C SER A 37 -18.57 7.22 -1.80
N LEU A 38 -18.06 7.71 -0.67
CA LEU A 38 -16.95 8.65 -0.61
C LEU A 38 -15.63 7.93 -0.29
N LEU A 39 -14.63 8.21 -1.09
CA LEU A 39 -13.28 7.71 -0.83
C LEU A 39 -12.61 8.43 0.35
N LEU A 40 -12.75 9.76 0.39
CA LEU A 40 -12.25 10.67 1.42
C LEU A 40 -13.28 11.78 1.67
N ILE A 41 -13.30 12.33 2.88
CA ILE A 41 -14.16 13.48 3.20
C ILE A 41 -13.70 14.70 2.40
N ASN A 42 -14.62 15.30 1.66
CA ASN A 42 -14.37 16.39 0.72
C ASN A 42 -15.20 17.66 0.99
N SER A 43 -16.05 17.63 2.03
CA SER A 43 -16.90 18.77 2.42
C SER A 43 -17.25 18.73 3.91
N GLY A 44 -17.67 19.86 4.47
CA GLY A 44 -18.12 19.99 5.86
C GLY A 44 -19.38 19.19 6.17
N MET A 45 -20.27 19.05 5.19
CA MET A 45 -21.55 18.34 5.33
C MET A 45 -21.39 16.81 5.28
N ALA A 46 -20.40 16.28 4.57
CA ALA A 46 -20.27 14.85 4.34
C ALA A 46 -20.35 13.99 5.61
N PRO A 47 -19.67 14.30 6.73
CA PRO A 47 -19.80 13.54 7.98
C PRO A 47 -21.11 13.82 8.73
N LEU A 48 -21.90 14.80 8.31
CA LEU A 48 -23.10 15.27 9.01
C LEU A 48 -24.43 14.83 8.37
N LYS A 49 -24.41 14.08 7.26
CA LYS A 49 -25.62 13.67 6.51
C LYS A 49 -26.74 13.10 7.41
N LYS A 50 -26.41 12.27 8.39
CA LYS A 50 -27.38 11.66 9.32
C LYS A 50 -28.08 12.67 10.23
N TYR A 51 -27.48 13.85 10.49
CA TYR A 51 -28.12 14.93 11.22
C TYR A 51 -29.12 15.68 10.35
N PHE A 52 -28.80 15.94 9.07
CA PHE A 52 -29.67 16.56 8.10
C PHE A 52 -30.96 15.75 7.83
N THR A 53 -30.84 14.40 7.87
CA THR A 53 -31.97 13.48 7.71
C THR A 53 -32.62 13.11 9.04
N ARG A 54 -32.20 13.68 10.16
CA ARG A 54 -32.67 13.39 11.53
C ARG A 54 -32.58 11.92 11.95
N GLN A 55 -31.72 11.16 11.30
CA GLN A 55 -31.35 9.79 11.75
C GLN A 55 -30.43 9.81 12.95
N LYS A 56 -29.78 10.96 13.22
CA LYS A 56 -28.91 11.18 14.38
C LYS A 56 -29.17 12.57 14.96
N PHE A 57 -29.04 12.71 16.28
CA PHE A 57 -29.23 13.96 17.00
C PHE A 57 -27.96 14.37 17.73
N LEU A 58 -27.76 15.67 17.93
CA LEU A 58 -26.63 16.16 18.71
C LEU A 58 -26.80 15.76 20.19
N PRO A 59 -25.70 15.41 20.90
CA PRO A 59 -25.78 14.89 22.27
C PRO A 59 -26.47 15.84 23.28
N ASN A 60 -26.42 17.14 23.00
CA ASN A 60 -27.05 18.17 23.86
C ASN A 60 -28.49 18.54 23.41
N GLY A 61 -29.06 17.84 22.44
CA GLY A 61 -30.40 18.12 21.92
C GLY A 61 -30.51 19.38 21.04
N SER A 62 -29.40 20.04 20.71
CA SER A 62 -29.38 21.17 19.78
C SER A 62 -29.64 20.73 18.35
N PHE A 63 -30.14 21.64 17.52
CA PHE A 63 -30.30 21.46 16.07
C PHE A 63 -29.35 22.35 15.27
N ARG A 64 -28.32 22.92 15.93
CA ARG A 64 -27.29 23.78 15.31
C ARG A 64 -25.91 23.24 15.64
N ALA A 65 -25.05 23.20 14.64
CA ALA A 65 -23.64 22.84 14.83
C ALA A 65 -22.71 23.78 14.09
N THR A 66 -21.48 23.84 14.56
CA THR A 66 -20.35 24.48 13.83
C THR A 66 -19.15 23.60 13.91
N SER A 67 -18.39 23.57 12.83
CA SER A 67 -17.14 22.79 12.77
C SER A 67 -16.12 23.43 11.82
N CYS A 68 -14.86 23.06 12.00
CA CYS A 68 -13.81 23.21 11.00
C CYS A 68 -13.42 21.82 10.53
N GLN A 69 -13.82 21.43 9.32
CA GLN A 69 -13.66 20.08 8.78
C GLN A 69 -12.46 19.99 7.86
N LYS A 70 -11.53 19.05 8.17
CA LYS A 70 -10.46 18.65 7.23
C LYS A 70 -11.08 18.03 5.98
N CYS A 71 -10.61 18.47 4.81
CA CYS A 71 -11.10 18.00 3.52
C CYS A 71 -9.95 17.64 2.58
N ILE A 72 -10.16 16.62 1.75
CA ILE A 72 -9.28 16.26 0.64
C ILE A 72 -10.08 16.28 -0.67
N ARG A 73 -9.59 17.06 -1.65
CA ARG A 73 -10.09 17.05 -3.03
C ARG A 73 -8.93 16.83 -4.00
N THR A 74 -9.06 15.82 -4.86
CA THR A 74 -8.01 15.43 -5.81
C THR A 74 -8.35 15.60 -7.29
N PRO A 75 -9.57 15.94 -7.73
CA PRO A 75 -9.84 16.14 -9.15
C PRO A 75 -8.93 17.19 -9.79
N ASP A 76 -8.59 18.26 -9.06
CA ASP A 76 -7.78 19.38 -9.54
C ASP A 76 -6.29 19.26 -9.20
N ILE A 77 -5.78 18.08 -8.91
CA ILE A 77 -4.38 17.86 -8.52
C ILE A 77 -3.38 18.43 -9.53
N GLU A 78 -3.74 18.43 -10.81
CA GLU A 78 -2.92 18.97 -11.91
C GLU A 78 -2.77 20.50 -11.86
N ASN A 79 -3.73 21.20 -11.22
CA ASN A 79 -3.78 22.66 -11.07
C ASN A 79 -3.02 23.14 -9.82
N VAL A 80 -2.69 22.22 -8.90
CA VAL A 80 -1.95 22.55 -7.67
C VAL A 80 -0.58 23.12 -8.02
N GLY A 81 -0.26 24.25 -7.41
CA GLY A 81 0.99 24.98 -7.65
C GLY A 81 0.99 25.89 -8.87
N LYS A 82 0.07 25.71 -9.83
CA LYS A 82 -0.07 26.53 -11.04
C LYS A 82 -1.07 27.68 -10.85
N THR A 83 -2.08 27.52 -10.01
CA THR A 83 -3.12 28.51 -9.73
C THR A 83 -3.00 29.00 -8.29
N ALA A 84 -3.63 30.15 -8.00
CA ALA A 84 -3.61 30.77 -6.67
C ALA A 84 -4.50 30.06 -5.63
N ARG A 85 -5.52 29.28 -6.09
CA ARG A 85 -6.66 28.83 -5.27
C ARG A 85 -6.81 27.33 -5.15
N HIS A 86 -6.04 26.49 -5.91
CA HIS A 86 -6.17 25.05 -5.87
C HIS A 86 -5.17 24.42 -4.88
N GLY A 87 -5.71 23.60 -3.97
CA GLY A 87 -4.97 22.75 -3.05
C GLY A 87 -5.72 21.43 -2.86
N THR A 88 -4.99 20.36 -2.56
CA THR A 88 -5.62 19.05 -2.31
C THR A 88 -6.12 18.91 -0.88
N TYR A 89 -5.43 19.50 0.10
CA TYR A 89 -5.88 19.61 1.49
C TYR A 89 -6.34 21.03 1.78
N PHE A 90 -7.47 21.16 2.42
CA PHE A 90 -7.97 22.43 2.95
C PHE A 90 -8.90 22.19 4.13
N GLU A 91 -9.12 23.25 4.91
CA GLU A 91 -10.06 23.25 6.02
C GLU A 91 -11.33 24.00 5.64
N MET A 92 -12.47 23.38 5.88
CA MET A 92 -13.78 23.94 5.61
C MET A 92 -14.48 24.34 6.92
N LEU A 93 -14.64 25.63 7.15
CA LEU A 93 -15.45 26.20 8.22
C LEU A 93 -16.93 26.10 7.84
N GLY A 94 -17.75 25.59 8.75
CA GLY A 94 -19.17 25.41 8.51
C GLY A 94 -20.03 25.74 9.71
N ASN A 95 -21.20 26.32 9.45
CA ASN A 95 -22.29 26.42 10.40
C ASN A 95 -23.54 25.74 9.81
N PHE A 96 -24.20 24.94 10.60
CA PHE A 96 -25.23 24.02 10.15
C PHE A 96 -26.52 24.19 10.96
N SER A 97 -27.67 24.08 10.26
CA SER A 97 -29.00 24.00 10.89
C SER A 97 -29.68 22.71 10.44
N PHE A 98 -30.12 21.91 11.37
CA PHE A 98 -30.85 20.68 11.16
C PHE A 98 -32.36 20.88 11.37
N GLY A 99 -32.97 21.81 10.61
CA GLY A 99 -34.36 22.18 10.73
C GLY A 99 -34.66 23.15 11.86
N ASP A 100 -33.75 24.04 12.23
CA ASP A 100 -33.94 25.07 13.24
C ASP A 100 -34.02 26.47 12.63
N TYR A 101 -33.01 27.01 12.02
CA TYR A 101 -33.01 28.29 11.31
C TYR A 101 -32.80 28.09 9.79
N PHE A 102 -33.13 29.12 9.02
CA PHE A 102 -33.02 29.07 7.55
C PHE A 102 -32.39 30.36 6.99
N LYS A 103 -32.73 30.78 5.74
CA LYS A 103 -32.09 31.84 4.96
C LYS A 103 -31.89 33.16 5.75
N GLU A 104 -32.93 33.63 6.47
CA GLU A 104 -32.92 34.93 7.19
C GLU A 104 -31.78 34.97 8.23
N ASP A 105 -31.68 33.97 9.11
CA ASP A 105 -30.66 33.95 10.14
C ASP A 105 -29.29 33.59 9.57
N ALA A 106 -29.21 32.63 8.63
CA ALA A 106 -27.98 32.25 7.97
C ALA A 106 -27.28 33.45 7.32
N THR A 107 -27.99 34.20 6.52
CA THR A 107 -27.48 35.40 5.84
C THR A 107 -27.15 36.51 6.84
N ARG A 108 -27.95 36.65 7.92
CA ARG A 108 -27.71 37.68 8.96
C ARG A 108 -26.38 37.40 9.68
N TRP A 109 -26.14 36.17 10.14
CA TRP A 109 -24.92 35.81 10.83
C TRP A 109 -23.72 35.79 9.90
N ALA A 110 -23.90 35.37 8.66
CA ALA A 110 -22.82 35.47 7.67
C ALA A 110 -22.40 36.93 7.45
N TRP A 111 -23.36 37.85 7.23
CA TRP A 111 -23.07 39.26 7.03
C TRP A 111 -22.45 39.91 8.27
N GLU A 112 -22.99 39.66 9.46
CA GLU A 112 -22.44 40.12 10.75
C GLU A 112 -20.99 39.61 10.94
N PHE A 113 -20.72 38.34 10.66
CA PHE A 113 -19.37 37.81 10.77
C PHE A 113 -18.38 38.51 9.84
N ILE A 114 -18.75 38.68 8.58
CA ILE A 114 -17.90 39.28 7.55
C ILE A 114 -17.65 40.76 7.81
N THR A 115 -18.72 41.53 8.13
CA THR A 115 -18.63 42.99 8.17
C THR A 115 -18.30 43.56 9.55
N GLU A 116 -18.78 42.91 10.62
CA GLU A 116 -18.61 43.40 11.99
C GLU A 116 -17.46 42.69 12.73
N LYS A 117 -17.34 41.35 12.54
CA LYS A 117 -16.31 40.59 13.24
C LYS A 117 -14.96 40.62 12.52
N LEU A 118 -14.98 40.43 11.18
CA LEU A 118 -13.78 40.45 10.32
C LEU A 118 -13.46 41.85 9.77
N GLU A 119 -14.42 42.80 9.83
CA GLU A 119 -14.29 44.15 9.29
C GLU A 119 -13.84 44.17 7.82
N LEU A 120 -14.40 43.26 6.98
CA LEU A 120 -14.11 43.31 5.56
C LEU A 120 -14.80 44.51 4.91
N PRO A 121 -14.13 45.17 3.94
CA PRO A 121 -14.67 46.34 3.26
C PRO A 121 -15.88 45.95 2.39
N ILE A 122 -17.03 46.54 2.67
CA ILE A 122 -18.33 46.20 2.03
C ILE A 122 -18.29 46.44 0.52
N ASP A 123 -17.56 47.47 0.09
CA ASP A 123 -17.40 47.84 -1.34
C ASP A 123 -16.58 46.79 -2.13
N LYS A 124 -15.98 45.84 -1.48
CA LYS A 124 -15.29 44.72 -2.11
C LYS A 124 -16.05 43.39 -2.03
N LEU A 125 -17.21 43.36 -1.39
CA LEU A 125 -18.04 42.17 -1.22
C LEU A 125 -19.10 42.07 -2.31
N TYR A 126 -19.15 40.90 -2.97
CA TYR A 126 -20.15 40.55 -3.96
C TYR A 126 -20.88 39.28 -3.51
N VAL A 127 -22.17 39.17 -3.87
CA VAL A 127 -22.96 37.98 -3.53
C VAL A 127 -23.63 37.43 -4.77
N SER A 128 -23.51 36.12 -5.00
CA SER A 128 -24.30 35.44 -6.01
C SER A 128 -25.48 34.70 -5.36
N VAL A 129 -26.56 34.53 -6.13
CA VAL A 129 -27.74 33.75 -5.77
C VAL A 129 -28.19 32.91 -6.95
N TYR A 130 -28.85 31.80 -6.67
CA TYR A 130 -29.49 31.03 -7.73
C TYR A 130 -30.53 31.88 -8.49
N GLN A 131 -30.52 31.79 -9.81
CA GLN A 131 -31.31 32.66 -10.70
C GLN A 131 -32.79 32.76 -10.34
N ASP A 132 -33.40 31.67 -9.82
CA ASP A 132 -34.81 31.57 -9.46
C ASP A 132 -35.05 31.75 -7.95
N ASP A 133 -34.03 32.11 -7.15
CA ASP A 133 -34.17 32.33 -5.70
C ASP A 133 -34.36 33.81 -5.37
N ASP A 134 -35.58 34.33 -5.68
CA ASP A 134 -35.94 35.71 -5.39
C ASP A 134 -35.97 36.03 -3.89
N GLU A 135 -36.29 35.04 -3.05
CA GLU A 135 -36.26 35.18 -1.58
C GLU A 135 -34.86 35.50 -1.08
N ALA A 136 -33.86 34.76 -1.53
CA ALA A 136 -32.48 35.02 -1.14
C ALA A 136 -32.01 36.40 -1.66
N TYR A 137 -32.32 36.74 -2.91
CA TYR A 137 -32.01 38.07 -3.49
C TYR A 137 -32.60 39.22 -2.67
N ASP A 138 -33.87 39.10 -2.29
CA ASP A 138 -34.55 40.12 -1.47
C ASP A 138 -33.97 40.21 -0.07
N ILE A 139 -33.60 39.12 0.55
CA ILE A 139 -32.93 39.11 1.87
C ILE A 139 -31.60 39.84 1.78
N TRP A 140 -30.76 39.51 0.82
CA TRP A 140 -29.45 40.16 0.67
C TRP A 140 -29.55 41.67 0.39
N THR A 141 -30.41 42.06 -0.54
CA THR A 141 -30.55 43.48 -0.94
C THR A 141 -31.30 44.31 0.10
N LYS A 142 -32.49 43.85 0.52
CA LYS A 142 -33.42 44.69 1.33
C LYS A 142 -33.12 44.57 2.84
N ARG A 143 -32.53 43.44 3.31
CA ARG A 143 -32.30 43.22 4.72
C ARG A 143 -30.82 43.29 5.13
N ARG A 144 -29.91 42.88 4.26
CA ARG A 144 -28.46 42.97 4.53
C ARG A 144 -27.86 44.24 3.92
N GLY A 145 -28.58 44.90 3.01
CA GLY A 145 -28.14 46.17 2.41
C GLY A 145 -27.05 46.00 1.36
N VAL A 146 -26.91 44.81 0.78
CA VAL A 146 -25.99 44.59 -0.33
C VAL A 146 -26.50 45.39 -1.55
N ALA A 147 -25.60 46.19 -2.12
CA ALA A 147 -25.96 47.03 -3.27
C ALA A 147 -26.36 46.14 -4.47
N PRO A 148 -27.42 46.53 -5.27
CA PRO A 148 -27.85 45.70 -6.38
C PRO A 148 -26.79 45.42 -7.45
N ASP A 149 -25.81 46.30 -7.61
CA ASP A 149 -24.69 46.17 -8.53
C ASP A 149 -23.58 45.21 -7.97
N HIS A 150 -23.67 44.85 -6.69
CA HIS A 150 -22.85 43.79 -6.07
C HIS A 150 -23.58 42.43 -6.00
N MET A 151 -24.78 42.35 -6.56
CA MET A 151 -25.56 41.11 -6.61
C MET A 151 -25.51 40.49 -8.01
N VAL A 152 -25.28 39.18 -8.09
CA VAL A 152 -25.27 38.43 -9.36
C VAL A 152 -26.21 37.23 -9.27
N ARG A 153 -26.92 36.94 -10.34
CA ARG A 153 -27.75 35.74 -10.48
C ARG A 153 -27.04 34.77 -11.40
N LEU A 154 -26.76 33.57 -10.90
CA LEU A 154 -26.10 32.53 -11.65
C LEU A 154 -26.99 31.28 -11.80
N GLY A 155 -26.64 30.43 -12.74
CA GLY A 155 -27.38 29.21 -13.06
C GLY A 155 -27.22 28.10 -12.07
N LYS A 156 -27.77 26.95 -12.43
CA LYS A 156 -27.71 25.74 -11.60
C LYS A 156 -26.27 25.23 -11.41
N GLU A 157 -25.42 25.42 -12.39
CA GLU A 157 -24.02 24.97 -12.35
C GLU A 157 -23.23 25.65 -11.24
N ASP A 158 -23.55 26.92 -10.92
CA ASP A 158 -22.83 27.71 -9.92
C ASP A 158 -23.59 27.79 -8.59
N ASN A 159 -24.89 28.10 -8.61
CA ASN A 159 -25.65 28.41 -7.38
C ASN A 159 -26.75 27.38 -7.01
N PHE A 160 -26.54 26.09 -7.36
CA PHE A 160 -27.37 25.01 -6.86
C PHE A 160 -26.50 23.83 -6.46
N TRP A 161 -26.48 23.51 -5.18
CA TRP A 161 -25.61 22.47 -4.65
C TRP A 161 -26.32 21.11 -4.59
N GLU A 162 -25.76 20.08 -5.24
CA GLU A 162 -26.21 18.70 -5.18
C GLU A 162 -25.03 17.72 -5.31
N ILE A 163 -25.08 16.58 -4.60
CA ILE A 163 -24.12 15.49 -4.77
C ILE A 163 -24.90 14.18 -4.85
N GLY A 164 -25.10 13.68 -6.06
CA GLY A 164 -25.81 12.44 -6.29
C GLY A 164 -27.22 12.46 -5.70
N SER A 165 -27.59 11.44 -4.92
CA SER A 165 -28.86 11.37 -4.18
C SER A 165 -28.71 11.95 -2.78
N GLY A 166 -29.76 12.65 -2.30
CA GLY A 166 -29.80 13.20 -0.95
C GLY A 166 -30.19 14.67 -0.87
N PRO A 167 -30.01 15.30 0.31
CA PRO A 167 -30.38 16.70 0.55
C PRO A 167 -29.63 17.68 -0.36
N CYS A 168 -30.35 18.60 -1.02
CA CYS A 168 -29.81 19.56 -1.97
C CYS A 168 -30.62 20.86 -1.95
N GLY A 169 -30.14 21.89 -2.64
CA GLY A 169 -30.85 23.15 -2.77
C GLY A 169 -30.05 24.28 -3.38
N PRO A 170 -30.71 25.47 -3.64
CA PRO A 170 -30.07 26.67 -4.10
C PRO A 170 -29.06 27.19 -3.05
N CYS A 171 -28.06 27.94 -3.50
CA CYS A 171 -27.09 28.53 -2.61
C CYS A 171 -26.84 30.00 -2.92
N SER A 172 -26.25 30.68 -1.95
CA SER A 172 -25.65 32.00 -2.08
C SER A 172 -24.18 31.93 -1.83
N GLU A 173 -23.36 32.47 -2.69
CA GLU A 173 -21.92 32.55 -2.53
C GLU A 173 -21.45 33.96 -2.29
N VAL A 174 -20.52 34.15 -1.38
CA VAL A 174 -19.89 35.43 -1.04
C VAL A 174 -18.51 35.48 -1.66
N TYR A 175 -18.26 36.53 -2.43
CA TYR A 175 -17.04 36.81 -3.15
C TYR A 175 -16.34 38.04 -2.61
N PHE A 176 -15.01 38.05 -2.70
CA PHE A 176 -14.18 39.20 -2.41
C PHE A 176 -13.48 39.68 -3.69
N ASP A 177 -13.67 40.96 -4.07
CA ASP A 177 -12.97 41.62 -5.21
C ASP A 177 -11.55 42.01 -4.77
N ARG A 178 -10.57 41.29 -5.30
CA ARG A 178 -9.13 41.54 -5.04
C ARG A 178 -8.55 42.69 -5.87
N GLY A 179 -9.35 43.26 -6.76
CA GLY A 179 -8.97 44.35 -7.66
C GLY A 179 -8.75 43.93 -9.11
N PRO A 180 -8.87 44.91 -10.04
CA PRO A 180 -8.79 44.66 -11.48
C PRO A 180 -7.41 44.09 -11.92
N GLU A 181 -6.35 44.36 -11.16
CA GLU A 181 -5.00 43.85 -11.43
C GLU A 181 -4.89 42.32 -11.28
N LYS A 182 -5.83 41.70 -10.56
CA LYS A 182 -5.92 40.23 -10.42
C LYS A 182 -6.89 39.60 -11.44
N GLY A 183 -7.52 40.40 -12.27
CA GLY A 183 -8.50 39.96 -13.27
C GLY A 183 -7.87 39.39 -14.54
N CYS A 184 -8.71 38.80 -15.37
CA CYS A 184 -8.30 38.23 -16.67
C CYS A 184 -7.97 39.29 -17.74
N GLY A 185 -8.06 40.61 -17.42
CA GLY A 185 -7.82 41.71 -18.35
C GLY A 185 -8.93 41.93 -19.39
N ARG A 186 -9.99 41.13 -19.37
CA ARG A 186 -11.13 41.31 -20.27
C ARG A 186 -12.08 42.40 -19.76
N PRO A 187 -12.72 43.19 -20.66
CA PRO A 187 -13.67 44.23 -20.25
C PRO A 187 -14.91 43.68 -19.54
N ASP A 188 -15.25 42.42 -19.83
CA ASP A 188 -16.40 41.68 -19.29
C ASP A 188 -16.09 40.86 -18.05
N CYS A 189 -14.99 41.12 -17.36
CA CYS A 189 -14.61 40.43 -16.14
C CYS A 189 -15.67 40.68 -15.04
N HIS A 190 -16.31 39.62 -14.56
CA HIS A 190 -17.41 39.64 -13.60
C HIS A 190 -17.32 38.52 -12.58
N VAL A 191 -18.18 38.49 -11.58
CA VAL A 191 -18.34 37.37 -10.61
C VAL A 191 -18.79 36.12 -11.40
N GLY A 192 -18.11 34.97 -11.13
CA GLY A 192 -18.24 33.74 -11.93
C GLY A 192 -17.22 33.64 -13.07
N CYS A 193 -16.39 34.67 -13.31
CA CYS A 193 -15.23 34.55 -14.20
C CYS A 193 -14.14 33.68 -13.57
N ASP A 194 -13.59 32.79 -14.38
CA ASP A 194 -12.53 31.85 -13.93
C ASP A 194 -11.14 32.52 -13.82
N CYS A 195 -11.09 33.66 -13.09
CA CYS A 195 -9.86 34.40 -12.81
C CYS A 195 -9.73 34.68 -11.31
N ASP A 196 -8.57 35.20 -10.89
CA ASP A 196 -8.25 35.43 -9.47
C ASP A 196 -8.77 36.77 -8.89
N ARG A 197 -9.61 37.52 -9.63
CA ARG A 197 -10.17 38.79 -9.16
C ARG A 197 -11.26 38.59 -8.12
N TYR A 198 -12.34 37.91 -8.49
CA TYR A 198 -13.49 37.64 -7.64
C TYR A 198 -13.31 36.24 -7.00
N VAL A 199 -12.85 36.20 -5.76
CA VAL A 199 -12.58 34.95 -5.05
C VAL A 199 -13.79 34.59 -4.19
N GLU A 200 -14.50 33.51 -4.57
CA GLU A 200 -15.50 32.88 -3.71
C GLU A 200 -14.81 32.34 -2.47
N PHE A 201 -15.24 32.74 -1.29
CA PHE A 201 -14.68 32.25 -0.03
C PHE A 201 -15.72 31.63 0.90
N TRP A 202 -17.01 31.92 0.71
CA TRP A 202 -18.08 31.33 1.52
C TRP A 202 -19.30 30.96 0.67
N ASN A 203 -19.77 29.71 0.78
CA ASN A 203 -20.99 29.21 0.17
C ASN A 203 -22.03 28.92 1.27
N LEU A 204 -23.27 29.45 1.13
CA LEU A 204 -24.41 29.21 2.00
C LEU A 204 -25.46 28.41 1.23
N VAL A 205 -25.56 27.10 1.51
CA VAL A 205 -26.53 26.20 0.85
C VAL A 205 -27.83 26.16 1.63
N PHE A 206 -28.91 26.43 0.95
CA PHE A 206 -30.27 26.39 1.48
C PHE A 206 -30.92 25.06 1.14
N THR A 207 -30.58 24.03 1.92
CA THR A 207 -30.98 22.66 1.67
C THR A 207 -32.48 22.49 1.94
N GLN A 208 -33.28 22.45 0.89
CA GLN A 208 -34.73 22.38 0.97
C GLN A 208 -35.35 21.29 0.11
N PHE A 209 -34.54 20.55 -0.67
CA PHE A 209 -34.98 19.45 -1.51
C PHE A 209 -34.19 18.19 -1.22
N ASN A 210 -34.75 17.03 -1.59
CA ASN A 210 -34.07 15.77 -1.68
C ASN A 210 -34.02 15.35 -3.15
N SER A 211 -32.81 15.09 -3.67
CA SER A 211 -32.57 14.60 -5.02
C SER A 211 -32.59 13.07 -5.02
N ASP A 212 -33.15 12.44 -6.05
CA ASP A 212 -33.03 11.01 -6.33
C ASP A 212 -31.74 10.63 -7.08
N GLY A 213 -30.97 11.62 -7.53
CA GLY A 213 -29.79 11.47 -8.38
C GLY A 213 -30.10 11.39 -9.88
N GLU A 214 -31.36 11.40 -10.29
CA GLU A 214 -31.82 11.35 -11.68
C GLU A 214 -32.44 12.70 -12.15
N GLY A 215 -32.31 13.74 -11.33
CA GLY A 215 -32.76 15.09 -11.62
C GLY A 215 -34.17 15.41 -11.11
N HIS A 216 -34.78 14.55 -10.29
CA HIS A 216 -36.06 14.83 -9.65
C HIS A 216 -35.83 15.30 -8.21
N TYR A 217 -36.57 16.33 -7.81
CA TYR A 217 -36.45 16.96 -6.50
C TYR A 217 -37.78 16.90 -5.74
N THR A 218 -37.70 16.38 -4.52
CA THR A 218 -38.87 16.40 -3.58
C THR A 218 -38.57 17.36 -2.42
N PRO A 219 -39.51 18.20 -1.98
CA PRO A 219 -39.30 19.08 -0.84
C PRO A 219 -38.97 18.28 0.43
N LEU A 220 -37.97 18.76 1.19
CA LEU A 220 -37.69 18.20 2.52
C LEU A 220 -38.76 18.65 3.53
N GLU A 221 -39.10 17.78 4.47
CA GLU A 221 -39.98 18.08 5.58
C GLU A 221 -39.40 19.22 6.46
N HIS A 222 -38.10 19.23 6.66
CA HIS A 222 -37.41 20.27 7.40
C HIS A 222 -36.34 20.90 6.49
N LYS A 223 -36.36 22.21 6.37
CA LYS A 223 -35.35 22.98 5.66
C LYS A 223 -34.11 23.09 6.52
N ASN A 224 -32.94 22.90 5.92
CA ASN A 224 -31.67 22.88 6.61
C ASN A 224 -30.74 23.99 6.05
N ILE A 225 -29.71 24.31 6.82
CA ILE A 225 -28.58 25.15 6.37
C ILE A 225 -27.32 24.32 6.40
N ASP A 226 -26.61 24.32 5.29
CA ASP A 226 -25.25 23.85 5.12
C ASP A 226 -24.40 25.00 4.64
N THR A 227 -23.28 25.29 5.32
CA THR A 227 -22.36 26.31 4.83
C THR A 227 -20.95 25.79 4.74
N GLY A 228 -20.20 26.30 3.75
CA GLY A 228 -18.79 25.95 3.58
C GLY A 228 -17.96 27.19 3.27
N MET A 229 -17.04 27.55 4.16
CA MET A 229 -16.07 28.61 3.94
C MET A 229 -14.64 28.02 3.97
N GLY A 230 -13.90 28.22 2.89
CA GLY A 230 -12.48 27.81 2.85
C GLY A 230 -11.64 28.64 3.80
N LEU A 231 -11.10 28.01 4.85
CA LEU A 231 -10.29 28.73 5.85
C LEU A 231 -9.05 29.36 5.21
N GLU A 232 -8.34 28.65 4.34
CA GLU A 232 -7.16 29.17 3.64
C GLU A 232 -7.53 30.33 2.68
N ARG A 233 -8.70 30.28 2.02
CA ARG A 233 -9.18 31.37 1.18
C ARG A 233 -9.49 32.60 2.00
N LEU A 234 -10.16 32.44 3.14
CA LEU A 234 -10.40 33.55 4.07
C LEU A 234 -9.09 34.11 4.61
N ALA A 235 -8.13 33.25 4.96
CA ALA A 235 -6.82 33.69 5.43
C ALA A 235 -6.06 34.50 4.36
N CYS A 236 -6.11 34.08 3.08
CA CYS A 236 -5.54 34.88 1.97
C CYS A 236 -6.10 36.29 1.94
N ILE A 237 -7.42 36.45 2.09
CA ILE A 237 -8.09 37.78 2.11
C ILE A 237 -7.62 38.59 3.32
N MET A 238 -7.66 38.00 4.52
CA MET A 238 -7.34 38.71 5.77
C MET A 238 -5.86 39.10 5.91
N GLN A 239 -4.98 38.29 5.32
CA GLN A 239 -3.52 38.51 5.33
C GLN A 239 -3.05 39.35 4.12
N GLY A 240 -3.93 39.56 3.12
CA GLY A 240 -3.63 40.32 1.92
C GLY A 240 -2.57 39.67 1.03
N VAL A 241 -2.56 38.32 0.96
CA VAL A 241 -1.58 37.54 0.19
C VAL A 241 -2.17 37.05 -1.13
N ASP A 242 -1.30 36.72 -2.08
CA ASP A 242 -1.70 36.44 -3.46
C ASP A 242 -2.26 35.01 -3.68
N ASN A 243 -1.85 34.05 -2.87
CA ASN A 243 -2.28 32.67 -3.00
C ASN A 243 -2.24 31.94 -1.64
N LEU A 244 -2.91 30.80 -1.58
CA LEU A 244 -3.02 29.99 -0.37
C LEU A 244 -1.67 29.51 0.20
N PHE A 245 -0.62 29.46 -0.62
CA PHE A 245 0.72 29.08 -0.20
C PHE A 245 1.47 30.20 0.55
N GLU A 246 0.95 31.42 0.50
CA GLU A 246 1.51 32.57 1.18
C GLU A 246 0.86 32.87 2.54
N VAL A 247 -0.14 32.06 2.92
CA VAL A 247 -0.74 32.10 4.27
C VAL A 247 0.30 31.71 5.33
N ASP A 248 0.26 32.35 6.48
CA ASP A 248 1.27 32.29 7.56
C ASP A 248 1.75 30.87 7.90
N THR A 249 0.85 29.96 8.28
CA THR A 249 1.20 28.57 8.63
C THR A 249 1.73 27.77 7.44
N VAL A 250 1.18 28.00 6.25
CA VAL A 250 1.61 27.34 5.01
C VAL A 250 3.01 27.84 4.58
N GLN A 251 3.29 29.13 4.78
CA GLN A 251 4.61 29.73 4.55
C GLN A 251 5.72 29.08 5.39
N ASN A 252 5.43 28.70 6.63
CA ASN A 252 6.44 28.06 7.48
C ASN A 252 6.83 26.68 6.93
N ILE A 253 5.86 25.92 6.41
CA ILE A 253 6.12 24.66 5.72
C ILE A 253 6.95 24.89 4.46
N MET A 254 6.58 25.88 3.66
CA MET A 254 7.28 26.26 2.44
C MET A 254 8.73 26.69 2.71
N LYS A 255 8.97 27.49 3.76
CA LYS A 255 10.31 27.89 4.20
C LYS A 255 11.17 26.68 4.51
N ARG A 256 10.62 25.68 5.21
CA ARG A 256 11.33 24.45 5.53
C ARG A 256 11.75 23.68 4.29
N ILE A 257 10.89 23.61 3.27
CA ILE A 257 11.22 23.00 1.97
C ILE A 257 12.35 23.77 1.28
N CYS A 258 12.26 25.10 1.25
CA CYS A 258 13.28 25.96 0.67
C CYS A 258 14.66 25.82 1.35
N GLU A 259 14.70 25.73 2.69
CA GLU A 259 15.90 25.46 3.46
C GLU A 259 16.56 24.14 3.07
N ILE A 260 15.77 23.06 3.02
CA ILE A 260 16.28 21.72 2.67
C ILE A 260 16.80 21.68 1.23
N ALA A 261 16.07 22.32 0.30
CA ALA A 261 16.43 22.32 -1.12
C ALA A 261 17.49 23.37 -1.48
N GLY A 262 17.83 24.31 -0.59
CA GLY A 262 18.77 25.41 -0.88
C GLY A 262 18.26 26.37 -1.95
N VAL A 263 16.91 26.59 -2.02
CA VAL A 263 16.26 27.46 -3.01
C VAL A 263 15.49 28.59 -2.33
N THR A 264 15.18 29.64 -3.08
CA THR A 264 14.40 30.77 -2.58
C THR A 264 13.12 30.90 -3.40
N TYR A 265 11.97 31.03 -2.73
CA TYR A 265 10.67 31.22 -3.36
C TYR A 265 10.60 32.59 -4.07
N LYS A 266 9.86 32.67 -5.18
CA LYS A 266 9.72 33.85 -6.07
C LYS A 266 10.98 34.25 -6.84
N GLN A 267 11.92 33.33 -7.06
CA GLN A 267 13.08 33.55 -7.94
C GLN A 267 13.01 32.82 -9.27
N ASP A 268 12.32 31.68 -9.32
CA ASP A 268 12.20 30.83 -10.52
C ASP A 268 10.82 30.20 -10.53
N GLU A 269 9.99 30.58 -11.51
CA GLU A 269 8.59 30.16 -11.60
C GLU A 269 8.42 28.61 -11.61
N LYS A 270 9.32 27.89 -12.29
CA LYS A 270 9.26 26.40 -12.34
C LYS A 270 9.57 25.78 -10.97
N LYS A 271 10.53 26.38 -10.25
CA LYS A 271 10.85 25.95 -8.88
C LYS A 271 9.74 26.34 -7.92
N ASP A 272 9.11 27.49 -8.11
CA ASP A 272 8.00 27.95 -7.29
C ASP A 272 6.80 27.00 -7.40
N VAL A 273 6.47 26.52 -8.60
CA VAL A 273 5.46 25.47 -8.80
C VAL A 273 5.84 24.21 -8.01
N SER A 274 7.08 23.77 -8.09
CA SER A 274 7.56 22.58 -7.38
C SER A 274 7.49 22.75 -5.86
N ILE A 275 7.86 23.92 -5.33
CA ILE A 275 7.77 24.24 -3.90
C ILE A 275 6.32 24.18 -3.42
N ARG A 276 5.38 24.79 -4.18
CA ARG A 276 3.94 24.77 -3.86
C ARG A 276 3.37 23.35 -3.89
N VAL A 277 3.70 22.55 -4.90
CA VAL A 277 3.25 21.15 -5.00
C VAL A 277 3.73 20.33 -3.81
N VAL A 278 5.01 20.42 -3.44
CA VAL A 278 5.55 19.72 -2.26
C VAL A 278 4.83 20.17 -1.00
N THR A 279 4.60 21.48 -0.84
CA THR A 279 3.90 22.06 0.32
C THR A 279 2.48 21.53 0.48
N ASP A 280 1.70 21.53 -0.60
CA ASP A 280 0.33 21.02 -0.60
C ASP A 280 0.28 19.52 -0.29
N HIS A 281 1.08 18.75 -1.01
CA HIS A 281 1.01 17.31 -0.95
C HIS A 281 1.53 16.75 0.37
N ILE A 282 2.51 17.38 1.01
CA ILE A 282 2.97 16.95 2.33
C ILE A 282 1.93 17.26 3.42
N ARG A 283 1.18 18.38 3.32
CA ARG A 283 0.04 18.66 4.20
C ARG A 283 -1.00 17.56 4.08
N SER A 284 -1.47 17.27 2.86
CA SER A 284 -2.42 16.20 2.58
C SER A 284 -1.96 14.85 3.13
N THR A 285 -0.69 14.50 2.90
CA THR A 285 -0.08 13.25 3.32
C THR A 285 -0.08 13.09 4.85
N VAL A 286 0.33 14.13 5.58
CA VAL A 286 0.38 14.12 7.05
C VAL A 286 -1.02 13.88 7.64
N PHE A 287 -2.03 14.61 7.16
CA PHE A 287 -3.39 14.45 7.66
C PHE A 287 -4.02 13.11 7.27
N MET A 288 -3.79 12.61 6.05
CA MET A 288 -4.30 11.29 5.64
C MET A 288 -3.69 10.17 6.50
N ILE A 289 -2.38 10.19 6.74
CA ILE A 289 -1.71 9.18 7.59
C ILE A 289 -2.16 9.36 9.05
N GLY A 290 -2.30 10.59 9.53
CA GLY A 290 -2.83 10.90 10.86
C GLY A 290 -4.22 10.30 11.09
N ASP A 291 -5.05 10.24 10.06
CA ASP A 291 -6.38 9.63 10.09
C ASP A 291 -6.39 8.13 9.70
N GLY A 292 -5.22 7.50 9.63
CA GLY A 292 -5.09 6.04 9.48
C GLY A 292 -5.03 5.53 8.03
N VAL A 293 -4.86 6.41 7.03
CA VAL A 293 -4.64 5.95 5.65
C VAL A 293 -3.21 5.43 5.51
N VAL A 294 -3.08 4.24 4.93
CA VAL A 294 -1.78 3.60 4.66
C VAL A 294 -1.52 3.60 3.15
N PRO A 295 -0.28 3.84 2.68
CA PRO A 295 0.05 3.79 1.26
C PRO A 295 -0.23 2.41 0.65
N GLN A 296 -1.12 2.34 -0.36
CA GLN A 296 -1.55 1.11 -1.03
C GLN A 296 -1.65 1.31 -2.54
N ASN A 297 -1.95 0.23 -3.28
CA ASN A 297 -2.10 0.28 -4.75
C ASN A 297 -3.51 0.67 -5.20
N GLU A 298 -4.49 0.67 -4.32
CA GLU A 298 -5.90 0.90 -4.64
C GLU A 298 -6.55 1.83 -3.60
N GLY A 299 -7.71 2.36 -3.96
CA GLY A 299 -8.55 3.15 -3.09
C GLY A 299 -7.86 4.39 -2.52
N ARG A 300 -8.14 4.71 -1.26
CA ARG A 300 -7.58 5.90 -0.57
C ARG A 300 -6.07 5.82 -0.35
N GLY A 301 -5.54 4.61 -0.18
CA GLY A 301 -4.10 4.39 -0.05
C GLY A 301 -3.35 4.70 -1.36
N TYR A 302 -3.97 4.49 -2.52
CA TYR A 302 -3.42 4.92 -3.81
C TYR A 302 -3.37 6.45 -3.93
N VAL A 303 -4.42 7.16 -3.48
CA VAL A 303 -4.42 8.62 -3.45
C VAL A 303 -3.25 9.14 -2.61
N LEU A 304 -3.06 8.60 -1.41
CA LEU A 304 -1.94 8.93 -0.54
C LEU A 304 -0.59 8.71 -1.23
N ARG A 305 -0.38 7.54 -1.85
CA ARG A 305 0.86 7.24 -2.59
C ARG A 305 1.09 8.17 -3.76
N ARG A 306 0.04 8.51 -4.50
CA ARG A 306 0.11 9.45 -5.62
C ARG A 306 0.62 10.81 -5.16
N LEU A 307 0.04 11.37 -4.10
CA LEU A 307 0.44 12.65 -3.53
C LEU A 307 1.90 12.62 -3.05
N LEU A 308 2.28 11.58 -2.31
CA LEU A 308 3.62 11.44 -1.76
C LEU A 308 4.69 11.30 -2.85
N ARG A 309 4.43 10.47 -3.86
CA ARG A 309 5.34 10.26 -4.99
C ARG A 309 5.46 11.50 -5.88
N ARG A 310 4.35 12.22 -6.07
CA ARG A 310 4.38 13.49 -6.80
C ARG A 310 5.21 14.54 -6.05
N ALA A 311 5.04 14.65 -4.73
CA ALA A 311 5.89 15.52 -3.90
C ALA A 311 7.38 15.13 -3.98
N ALA A 312 7.71 13.84 -3.91
CA ALA A 312 9.10 13.36 -4.04
C ALA A 312 9.71 13.68 -5.40
N ARG A 313 8.94 13.54 -6.50
CA ARG A 313 9.39 13.97 -7.84
C ARG A 313 9.70 15.46 -7.88
N HIS A 314 8.80 16.30 -7.36
CA HIS A 314 9.02 17.75 -7.31
C HIS A 314 10.22 18.12 -6.44
N GLY A 315 10.49 17.34 -5.38
CA GLY A 315 11.75 17.44 -4.62
C GLY A 315 12.99 17.20 -5.50
N ARG A 316 12.94 16.19 -6.39
CA ARG A 316 14.02 15.97 -7.38
C ARG A 316 14.21 17.16 -8.33
N LEU A 317 13.11 17.80 -8.77
CA LEU A 317 13.17 19.00 -9.60
C LEU A 317 13.78 20.21 -8.85
N LEU A 318 13.63 20.26 -7.54
CA LEU A 318 14.29 21.26 -6.67
C LEU A 318 15.77 20.92 -6.38
N GLY A 319 16.25 19.73 -6.80
CA GLY A 319 17.64 19.30 -6.60
C GLY A 319 17.86 18.41 -5.38
N VAL A 320 16.83 18.08 -4.62
CA VAL A 320 16.95 17.22 -3.44
C VAL A 320 17.06 15.75 -3.88
N ARG A 321 18.17 15.10 -3.56
CA ARG A 321 18.45 13.71 -3.97
C ARG A 321 18.07 12.68 -2.90
N GLU A 322 18.17 13.05 -1.64
CA GLU A 322 17.85 12.18 -0.51
C GLU A 322 16.39 12.32 -0.08
N PRO A 323 15.80 11.32 0.58
CA PRO A 323 14.49 11.44 1.21
C PRO A 323 14.45 12.62 2.20
N PHE A 324 13.43 13.47 2.10
CA PHE A 324 13.34 14.70 2.91
C PHE A 324 11.93 15.05 3.38
N LEU A 325 10.90 14.49 2.74
CA LEU A 325 9.49 14.80 3.03
C LEU A 325 9.15 14.52 4.50
N TYR A 326 9.75 13.47 5.09
CA TYR A 326 9.58 13.16 6.50
C TYR A 326 10.07 14.26 7.44
N GLN A 327 11.07 15.07 7.04
CA GLN A 327 11.56 16.22 7.82
C GLN A 327 10.60 17.41 7.71
N VAL A 328 9.93 17.58 6.57
CA VAL A 328 8.90 18.61 6.36
C VAL A 328 7.64 18.28 7.13
N ALA A 329 7.31 16.98 7.27
CA ALA A 329 6.15 16.50 8.01
C ALA A 329 6.12 17.00 9.46
N ASP A 330 7.27 17.10 10.13
CA ASP A 330 7.38 17.65 11.48
C ASP A 330 6.90 19.10 11.55
N THR A 331 7.23 19.92 10.54
CA THR A 331 6.74 21.30 10.46
C THR A 331 5.23 21.34 10.26
N VAL A 332 4.67 20.47 9.42
CA VAL A 332 3.21 20.37 9.23
C VAL A 332 2.52 20.02 10.53
N ILE A 333 3.05 19.06 11.30
CA ILE A 333 2.49 18.65 12.60
C ILE A 333 2.53 19.83 13.57
N HIS A 334 3.66 20.52 13.69
CA HIS A 334 3.83 21.66 14.58
C HIS A 334 2.86 22.81 14.28
N GLU A 335 2.71 23.19 13.00
CA GLU A 335 1.82 24.28 12.59
C GLU A 335 0.33 23.98 12.84
N ASN A 336 -0.02 22.72 13.04
CA ASN A 336 -1.40 22.26 13.22
C ASN A 336 -1.67 21.66 14.62
N GLU A 337 -0.70 21.60 15.53
CA GLU A 337 -0.82 20.89 16.82
C GLU A 337 -1.93 21.44 17.73
N SER A 338 -2.22 22.75 17.66
CA SER A 338 -3.27 23.38 18.47
C SER A 338 -4.68 22.96 18.08
N ALA A 339 -4.92 22.72 16.78
CA ALA A 339 -6.23 22.32 16.25
C ALA A 339 -6.39 20.79 16.14
N TYR A 340 -5.27 20.10 15.94
CA TYR A 340 -5.23 18.65 15.68
C TYR A 340 -4.14 17.97 16.55
N PRO A 341 -4.32 17.92 17.88
CA PRO A 341 -3.34 17.33 18.79
C PRO A 341 -3.06 15.84 18.55
N GLU A 342 -3.98 15.14 17.87
CA GLU A 342 -3.79 13.75 17.46
C GLU A 342 -2.61 13.55 16.50
N LEU A 343 -2.23 14.57 15.73
CA LEU A 343 -1.05 14.52 14.87
C LEU A 343 0.25 14.41 15.69
N VAL A 344 0.32 15.09 16.83
CA VAL A 344 1.46 15.00 17.76
C VAL A 344 1.55 13.61 18.37
N GLN A 345 0.41 13.04 18.78
CA GLN A 345 0.36 11.70 19.36
C GLN A 345 0.82 10.62 18.37
N ARG A 346 0.56 10.82 17.06
CA ARG A 346 0.91 9.89 15.98
C ARG A 346 2.16 10.30 15.19
N ARG A 347 2.91 11.29 15.67
CA ARG A 347 4.05 11.89 14.97
C ARG A 347 5.03 10.83 14.44
N ASP A 348 5.51 9.97 15.31
CA ASP A 348 6.54 8.97 14.94
C ASP A 348 6.03 8.00 13.87
N TYR A 349 4.77 7.62 13.95
CA TYR A 349 4.11 6.80 12.93
C TYR A 349 4.00 7.52 11.58
N ILE A 350 3.55 8.79 11.58
CA ILE A 350 3.43 9.62 10.37
C ILE A 350 4.79 9.77 9.69
N VAL A 351 5.79 10.21 10.45
CA VAL A 351 7.16 10.44 9.95
C VAL A 351 7.78 9.15 9.39
N LYS A 352 7.64 8.03 10.11
CA LYS A 352 8.16 6.73 9.67
C LYS A 352 7.48 6.23 8.39
N THR A 353 6.15 6.38 8.28
CA THR A 353 5.39 5.96 7.10
C THR A 353 5.82 6.75 5.85
N ILE A 354 5.93 8.07 5.97
CA ILE A 354 6.39 8.94 4.88
C ILE A 354 7.80 8.54 4.45
N ARG A 355 8.72 8.40 5.40
CA ARG A 355 10.11 8.05 5.13
C ARG A 355 10.23 6.72 4.38
N VAL A 356 9.54 5.68 4.83
CA VAL A 356 9.61 4.35 4.21
C VAL A 356 9.05 4.35 2.77
N GLU A 357 7.94 5.05 2.51
CA GLU A 357 7.39 5.11 1.14
C GLU A 357 8.27 5.98 0.24
N GLU A 358 8.83 7.08 0.74
CA GLU A 358 9.77 7.92 0.02
C GLU A 358 11.07 7.16 -0.32
N GLU A 359 11.66 6.43 0.62
CA GLU A 359 12.83 5.57 0.39
C GLU A 359 12.56 4.46 -0.64
N ARG A 360 11.37 3.84 -0.60
CA ARG A 360 10.95 2.87 -1.61
C ARG A 360 10.89 3.49 -3.00
N PHE A 361 10.27 4.65 -3.10
CA PHE A 361 10.13 5.34 -4.37
C PHE A 361 11.47 5.86 -4.89
N ALA A 362 12.35 6.34 -4.02
CA ALA A 362 13.70 6.79 -4.38
C ALA A 362 14.55 5.70 -5.07
N ARG A 363 14.31 4.41 -4.76
CA ARG A 363 15.01 3.28 -5.43
C ARG A 363 14.55 3.05 -6.87
N THR A 364 13.35 3.46 -7.22
CA THR A 364 12.73 3.17 -8.53
C THR A 364 12.52 4.42 -9.37
N ILE A 365 12.48 5.62 -8.76
CA ILE A 365 12.17 6.87 -9.47
C ILE A 365 13.22 7.18 -10.56
N ASP A 366 14.51 7.07 -10.23
CA ASP A 366 15.57 7.43 -11.16
C ASP A 366 15.54 6.48 -12.39
N ALA A 367 15.39 5.16 -12.15
CA ALA A 367 15.24 4.17 -13.22
C ALA A 367 13.94 4.39 -14.04
N GLY A 368 12.83 4.75 -13.38
CA GLY A 368 11.57 5.08 -14.05
C GLY A 368 11.69 6.33 -14.92
N LEU A 369 12.30 7.39 -14.42
CA LEU A 369 12.54 8.63 -15.16
C LEU A 369 13.45 8.40 -16.37
N ASP A 370 14.53 7.62 -16.23
CA ASP A 370 15.43 7.27 -17.33
C ASP A 370 14.69 6.52 -18.44
N GLN A 371 13.82 5.57 -18.07
CA GLN A 371 12.99 4.83 -19.04
C GLN A 371 11.99 5.74 -19.75
N VAL A 372 11.25 6.59 -19.01
CA VAL A 372 10.31 7.55 -19.62
C VAL A 372 11.06 8.47 -20.58
N ASN A 373 12.18 9.06 -20.16
CA ASN A 373 12.96 9.96 -21.00
C ASN A 373 13.48 9.26 -22.27
N SER A 374 13.98 8.02 -22.15
CA SER A 374 14.42 7.22 -23.30
C SER A 374 13.29 6.97 -24.31
N ILE A 375 12.08 6.66 -23.82
CA ILE A 375 10.91 6.46 -24.68
C ILE A 375 10.48 7.78 -25.33
N LEU A 376 10.46 8.89 -24.57
CA LEU A 376 10.11 10.21 -25.07
C LEU A 376 11.11 10.70 -26.16
N GLU A 377 12.40 10.46 -25.99
CA GLU A 377 13.43 10.77 -27.01
C GLU A 377 13.21 9.95 -28.28
N LYS A 378 12.87 8.66 -28.14
CA LYS A 378 12.55 7.79 -29.27
C LYS A 378 11.29 8.26 -30.01
N LEU A 379 10.23 8.60 -29.29
CA LEU A 379 8.99 9.15 -29.87
C LEU A 379 9.26 10.45 -30.62
N ALA A 380 10.07 11.35 -30.05
CA ALA A 380 10.46 12.60 -30.71
C ALA A 380 11.25 12.33 -31.99
N ALA A 381 12.19 11.38 -32.00
CA ALA A 381 12.96 10.98 -33.18
C ALA A 381 12.07 10.35 -34.27
N GLU A 382 11.01 9.64 -33.88
CA GLU A 382 10.02 9.01 -34.77
C GLU A 382 8.87 9.95 -35.21
N GLY A 383 8.80 11.16 -34.64
CA GLY A 383 7.71 12.12 -34.86
C GLY A 383 6.36 11.66 -34.34
N LYS A 384 6.35 10.78 -33.34
CA LYS A 384 5.14 10.27 -32.70
C LYS A 384 4.75 11.14 -31.50
N THR A 385 3.43 11.33 -31.33
CA THR A 385 2.86 12.19 -30.28
C THR A 385 2.05 11.42 -29.23
N VAL A 386 2.09 10.06 -29.27
CA VAL A 386 1.36 9.21 -28.34
C VAL A 386 2.32 8.25 -27.65
N PHE A 387 2.33 8.30 -26.33
CA PHE A 387 3.04 7.35 -25.47
C PHE A 387 2.15 6.09 -25.30
N SER A 388 2.69 4.90 -25.59
CA SER A 388 1.87 3.68 -25.64
C SER A 388 1.35 3.28 -24.26
N GLY A 389 0.13 2.73 -24.20
CA GLY A 389 -0.46 2.15 -22.99
C GLY A 389 0.36 0.98 -22.43
N GLU A 390 1.04 0.20 -23.30
CA GLU A 390 1.92 -0.91 -22.91
C GLU A 390 3.17 -0.41 -22.17
N ASP A 391 3.82 0.63 -22.67
CA ASP A 391 4.98 1.22 -21.99
C ASP A 391 4.58 1.87 -20.65
N ALA A 392 3.43 2.54 -20.61
CA ALA A 392 2.88 3.12 -19.39
C ALA A 392 2.55 2.02 -18.36
N PHE A 393 1.96 0.91 -18.78
CA PHE A 393 1.69 -0.24 -17.92
C PHE A 393 2.99 -0.88 -17.40
N ARG A 394 3.99 -1.06 -18.25
CA ARG A 394 5.29 -1.61 -17.84
C ARG A 394 5.99 -0.72 -16.80
N LEU A 395 5.91 0.60 -16.97
CA LEU A 395 6.42 1.56 -15.97
C LEU A 395 5.72 1.42 -14.63
N TYR A 396 4.40 1.26 -14.64
CA TYR A 396 3.61 1.06 -13.43
C TYR A 396 3.92 -0.29 -12.76
N ASP A 397 3.87 -1.38 -13.51
CA ASP A 397 3.97 -2.74 -12.99
C ASP A 397 5.41 -3.07 -12.50
N THR A 398 6.43 -2.71 -13.28
CA THR A 398 7.82 -3.07 -12.99
C THR A 398 8.52 -2.07 -12.07
N PHE A 399 8.30 -0.76 -12.29
CA PHE A 399 9.00 0.30 -11.56
C PHE A 399 8.12 0.97 -10.49
N GLY A 400 6.83 0.61 -10.42
CA GLY A 400 5.89 1.29 -9.56
C GLY A 400 5.72 2.78 -9.88
N PHE A 401 5.99 3.16 -11.16
CA PHE A 401 5.93 4.53 -11.63
C PHE A 401 4.48 4.89 -11.99
N PRO A 402 3.81 5.80 -11.27
CA PRO A 402 2.40 6.08 -11.48
C PRO A 402 2.11 6.62 -12.89
N ILE A 403 0.97 6.24 -13.46
CA ILE A 403 0.53 6.74 -14.78
C ILE A 403 0.41 8.26 -14.81
N ASP A 404 0.02 8.87 -13.70
CA ASP A 404 -0.12 10.32 -13.58
C ASP A 404 1.22 11.04 -13.77
N LEU A 405 2.31 10.49 -13.22
CA LEU A 405 3.65 11.03 -13.45
C LEU A 405 4.11 10.84 -14.89
N THR A 406 3.74 9.71 -15.52
CA THR A 406 4.00 9.48 -16.94
C THR A 406 3.25 10.51 -17.78
N ARG A 407 1.98 10.79 -17.47
CA ARG A 407 1.16 11.81 -18.14
C ARG A 407 1.79 13.20 -18.02
N GLU A 408 2.14 13.65 -16.81
CA GLU A 408 2.80 14.94 -16.60
C GLU A 408 4.06 15.11 -17.44
N LEU A 409 4.93 14.08 -17.48
CA LEU A 409 6.17 14.10 -18.29
C LEU A 409 5.90 14.13 -19.79
N CYS A 410 4.83 13.47 -20.25
CA CYS A 410 4.40 13.49 -21.64
C CYS A 410 3.83 14.86 -22.02
N GLU A 411 2.96 15.44 -21.18
CA GLU A 411 2.36 16.77 -21.39
C GLU A 411 3.41 17.88 -21.45
N GLU A 412 4.43 17.83 -20.59
CA GLU A 412 5.58 18.77 -20.63
C GLU A 412 6.26 18.81 -21.99
N ARG A 413 6.11 17.76 -22.82
CA ARG A 413 6.68 17.62 -24.17
C ARG A 413 5.64 17.61 -25.29
N GLY A 414 4.38 17.91 -24.98
CA GLY A 414 3.28 17.91 -25.96
C GLY A 414 2.89 16.52 -26.46
N ILE A 415 3.14 15.48 -25.67
CA ILE A 415 2.83 14.06 -25.98
C ILE A 415 1.63 13.64 -25.13
N THR A 416 0.69 12.89 -25.74
CA THR A 416 -0.46 12.29 -25.02
C THR A 416 -0.16 10.84 -24.62
N VAL A 417 -0.82 10.31 -23.59
CA VAL A 417 -0.71 8.91 -23.17
C VAL A 417 -1.94 8.13 -23.61
N ASP A 418 -1.74 6.91 -24.13
CA ASP A 418 -2.80 5.95 -24.44
C ASP A 418 -3.34 5.34 -23.13
N GLU A 419 -4.30 6.04 -22.50
CA GLU A 419 -4.91 5.61 -21.26
C GLU A 419 -5.86 4.42 -21.42
N GLU A 420 -6.48 4.25 -22.59
CA GLU A 420 -7.37 3.12 -22.84
C GLU A 420 -6.59 1.82 -22.95
N GLY A 421 -5.46 1.84 -23.67
CA GLY A 421 -4.54 0.71 -23.73
C GLY A 421 -4.00 0.34 -22.34
N TYR A 422 -3.63 1.34 -21.52
CA TYR A 422 -3.20 1.13 -20.14
C TYR A 422 -4.32 0.49 -19.29
N LYS A 423 -5.55 1.00 -19.31
CA LYS A 423 -6.70 0.46 -18.56
C LYS A 423 -6.98 -0.99 -18.94
N THR A 424 -6.94 -1.30 -20.23
CA THR A 424 -7.16 -2.67 -20.73
C THR A 424 -6.14 -3.66 -20.16
N LEU A 425 -4.86 -3.27 -20.07
CA LEU A 425 -3.81 -4.11 -19.51
C LEU A 425 -3.96 -4.27 -17.99
N MET A 426 -4.36 -3.21 -17.30
CA MET A 426 -4.68 -3.25 -15.87
C MET A 426 -5.86 -4.18 -15.55
N GLU A 427 -6.92 -4.13 -16.36
CA GLU A 427 -8.08 -5.03 -16.21
C GLU A 427 -7.70 -6.47 -16.47
N LYS A 428 -6.90 -6.74 -17.50
CA LYS A 428 -6.37 -8.07 -17.78
C LYS A 428 -5.54 -8.62 -16.61
N GLN A 429 -4.67 -7.81 -16.01
CA GLN A 429 -3.91 -8.22 -14.82
C GLN A 429 -4.83 -8.54 -13.65
N ARG A 430 -5.85 -7.71 -13.42
CA ARG A 430 -6.86 -7.91 -12.36
C ARG A 430 -7.70 -9.17 -12.60
N SER A 431 -8.15 -9.43 -13.83
CA SER A 431 -8.91 -10.63 -14.15
C SER A 431 -8.07 -11.89 -13.97
N THR A 432 -6.80 -11.87 -14.40
CA THR A 432 -5.88 -13.00 -14.21
C THR A 432 -5.65 -13.28 -12.72
N ALA A 433 -5.51 -12.23 -11.89
CA ALA A 433 -5.40 -12.37 -10.44
C ALA A 433 -6.69 -12.92 -9.81
N ARG A 434 -7.87 -12.45 -10.27
CA ARG A 434 -9.17 -12.95 -9.82
C ARG A 434 -9.41 -14.41 -10.24
N GLU A 435 -9.07 -14.78 -11.48
CA GLU A 435 -9.17 -16.15 -11.97
C GLU A 435 -8.27 -17.13 -11.22
N ALA A 436 -7.06 -16.69 -10.84
CA ALA A 436 -6.17 -17.47 -9.99
C ALA A 436 -6.75 -17.69 -8.59
N THR A 437 -7.51 -16.71 -8.08
CA THR A 437 -8.21 -16.79 -6.78
C THR A 437 -9.50 -17.62 -6.91
N ALA A 438 -10.26 -17.44 -8.00
CA ALA A 438 -11.52 -18.16 -8.25
C ALA A 438 -11.33 -19.67 -8.50
N ARG A 439 -10.18 -20.09 -9.03
CA ARG A 439 -9.86 -21.54 -9.19
C ARG A 439 -9.74 -22.28 -7.86
N ASN A 440 -9.58 -21.55 -6.75
CA ASN A 440 -9.53 -22.12 -5.39
C ASN A 440 -10.88 -22.07 -4.67
N VAL A 441 -11.88 -21.37 -5.22
CA VAL A 441 -13.24 -21.32 -4.69
C VAL A 441 -14.11 -22.20 -5.60
N GLY A 442 -14.26 -23.45 -5.25
CA GLY A 442 -15.13 -24.39 -5.98
C GLY A 442 -16.55 -23.81 -6.08
N ASP A 443 -17.11 -23.86 -7.28
CA ASP A 443 -18.37 -23.25 -7.68
C ASP A 443 -19.55 -23.80 -6.84
N VAL A 444 -20.11 -23.01 -5.95
CA VAL A 444 -21.39 -23.28 -5.25
C VAL A 444 -22.55 -22.53 -5.92
N ALA A 445 -22.27 -21.65 -6.85
CA ALA A 445 -23.28 -20.77 -7.49
C ALA A 445 -24.41 -21.57 -8.19
N TRP A 446 -24.10 -22.71 -8.78
CA TRP A 446 -25.10 -23.58 -9.43
C TRP A 446 -26.00 -24.33 -8.43
N VAL A 447 -25.53 -24.54 -7.17
CA VAL A 447 -26.33 -25.23 -6.14
C VAL A 447 -27.48 -24.34 -5.65
N GLU A 448 -27.34 -23.02 -5.73
CA GLU A 448 -28.38 -22.05 -5.34
C GLU A 448 -29.64 -22.18 -6.19
N ASP A 449 -29.51 -22.39 -7.50
CA ASP A 449 -30.67 -22.57 -8.37
C ASP A 449 -31.37 -23.94 -8.16
N VAL A 450 -30.63 -24.97 -7.79
CA VAL A 450 -31.15 -26.32 -7.52
C VAL A 450 -31.87 -26.39 -6.16
N LEU A 451 -31.47 -25.58 -5.19
CA LEU A 451 -32.08 -25.52 -3.85
C LEU A 451 -33.25 -24.52 -3.76
N LYS A 452 -33.64 -23.89 -4.86
CA LYS A 452 -34.82 -23.01 -4.88
C LYS A 452 -36.09 -23.76 -4.42
N GLY A 453 -36.69 -23.26 -3.34
CA GLY A 453 -37.90 -23.83 -2.76
C GLY A 453 -37.70 -24.88 -1.65
N VAL A 454 -36.46 -25.09 -1.22
CA VAL A 454 -36.16 -25.79 0.03
C VAL A 454 -36.39 -24.79 1.18
N GLU A 455 -37.37 -25.05 2.04
CA GLU A 455 -37.64 -24.26 3.24
C GLU A 455 -36.89 -24.85 4.43
N GLY A 456 -36.20 -23.98 5.24
CA GLY A 456 -35.38 -24.42 6.38
C GLY A 456 -33.94 -24.67 6.01
N GLY A 457 -33.15 -25.25 6.96
CA GLY A 457 -31.73 -25.57 6.73
C GLY A 457 -30.77 -24.41 7.08
N GLU A 458 -31.27 -23.42 7.81
CA GLU A 458 -30.49 -22.24 8.28
C GLU A 458 -30.13 -22.33 9.78
N ASP A 459 -30.64 -23.37 10.48
CA ASP A 459 -30.46 -23.52 11.94
C ASP A 459 -29.07 -24.10 12.25
N PHE A 460 -28.18 -23.25 12.76
CA PHE A 460 -26.82 -23.59 13.16
C PHE A 460 -26.70 -23.73 14.68
N VAL A 461 -26.46 -24.95 15.13
CA VAL A 461 -26.30 -25.29 16.57
C VAL A 461 -24.83 -25.52 16.97
N GLY A 462 -23.90 -25.35 16.07
CA GLY A 462 -22.47 -25.71 16.22
C GLY A 462 -21.66 -24.77 17.13
N TYR A 463 -22.27 -23.74 17.73
CA TYR A 463 -21.64 -22.99 18.82
C TYR A 463 -21.79 -23.70 20.16
N GLU A 464 -22.86 -24.52 20.35
CA GLU A 464 -23.19 -25.17 21.59
C GLU A 464 -22.92 -26.66 21.59
N SER A 465 -23.09 -27.31 20.42
CA SER A 465 -22.94 -28.76 20.26
C SER A 465 -22.13 -29.14 19.04
N LEU A 466 -21.35 -30.20 19.14
CA LEU A 466 -20.63 -30.85 18.01
C LEU A 466 -21.46 -31.94 17.33
N THR A 467 -22.64 -32.25 17.87
CA THR A 467 -23.54 -33.27 17.32
C THR A 467 -24.98 -32.76 17.31
N ALA A 468 -25.76 -33.15 16.33
CA ALA A 468 -27.19 -32.85 16.29
C ALA A 468 -27.97 -33.97 15.60
N GLU A 469 -29.18 -34.29 16.11
CA GLU A 469 -30.16 -35.01 15.36
C GLU A 469 -30.87 -34.07 14.38
N SER A 470 -31.04 -34.49 13.15
CA SER A 470 -31.53 -33.67 12.05
C SER A 470 -32.27 -34.54 11.00
N GLU A 471 -32.96 -33.87 10.10
CA GLU A 471 -33.62 -34.51 8.94
C GLU A 471 -32.99 -33.99 7.65
N ILE A 472 -32.90 -34.86 6.63
CA ILE A 472 -32.38 -34.48 5.29
C ILE A 472 -33.46 -33.74 4.52
N LEU A 473 -33.25 -32.44 4.27
CA LEU A 473 -34.14 -31.56 3.49
C LEU A 473 -33.92 -31.63 1.99
N GLY A 474 -32.70 -31.89 1.59
CA GLY A 474 -32.33 -31.91 0.18
C GLY A 474 -31.02 -32.63 -0.07
N ILE A 475 -30.97 -33.34 -1.20
CA ILE A 475 -29.78 -34.01 -1.70
C ILE A 475 -29.52 -33.51 -3.11
N VAL A 476 -28.28 -33.12 -3.39
CA VAL A 476 -27.83 -32.72 -4.73
C VAL A 476 -26.73 -33.66 -5.17
N TYR A 477 -26.93 -34.30 -6.32
CA TYR A 477 -25.99 -35.22 -6.93
C TYR A 477 -25.84 -34.89 -8.43
N GLU A 478 -24.61 -34.79 -8.93
CA GLU A 478 -24.28 -34.43 -10.33
C GLU A 478 -24.97 -33.13 -10.81
N GLY A 479 -25.26 -32.21 -9.89
CA GLY A 479 -25.89 -30.91 -10.21
C GLY A 479 -27.41 -30.94 -10.25
N GLU A 480 -28.05 -32.06 -9.91
CA GLU A 480 -29.51 -32.18 -9.88
C GLU A 480 -30.00 -32.60 -8.48
N ARG A 481 -31.19 -32.15 -8.12
CA ARG A 481 -31.87 -32.58 -6.88
C ARG A 481 -32.37 -34.00 -7.05
N VAL A 482 -31.94 -34.89 -6.15
CA VAL A 482 -32.33 -36.32 -6.20
C VAL A 482 -32.99 -36.74 -4.90
N GLU A 483 -33.81 -37.83 -4.97
CA GLU A 483 -34.51 -38.40 -3.81
C GLU A 483 -33.58 -39.26 -2.93
N ALA A 484 -32.54 -39.88 -3.51
CA ALA A 484 -31.64 -40.78 -2.79
C ALA A 484 -30.25 -40.86 -3.43
N ILE A 485 -29.24 -41.21 -2.61
CA ILE A 485 -27.84 -41.46 -3.00
C ILE A 485 -27.35 -42.76 -2.38
N GLY A 486 -26.39 -43.42 -3.02
CA GLY A 486 -25.82 -44.71 -2.61
C GLY A 486 -24.33 -44.68 -2.36
N GLU A 487 -23.80 -45.81 -1.92
CA GLU A 487 -22.37 -45.98 -1.61
C GLU A 487 -21.47 -45.59 -2.79
N GLY A 488 -20.51 -44.70 -2.54
CA GLY A 488 -19.57 -44.16 -3.53
C GLY A 488 -20.00 -42.82 -4.13
N ASP A 489 -21.24 -42.39 -3.98
CA ASP A 489 -21.75 -41.15 -4.55
C ASP A 489 -21.15 -39.95 -3.80
N ALA A 490 -20.56 -39.02 -4.56
CA ALA A 490 -20.14 -37.72 -4.08
C ALA A 490 -21.28 -36.70 -4.23
N ALA A 491 -21.81 -36.21 -3.12
CA ALA A 491 -23.05 -35.42 -3.11
C ALA A 491 -22.98 -34.23 -2.12
N GLN A 492 -24.04 -33.41 -2.18
CA GLN A 492 -24.26 -32.35 -1.20
C GLN A 492 -25.58 -32.63 -0.47
N ILE A 493 -25.56 -32.51 0.85
CA ILE A 493 -26.72 -32.71 1.72
C ILE A 493 -27.06 -31.41 2.47
N VAL A 494 -28.35 -31.07 2.51
CA VAL A 494 -28.90 -30.00 3.32
C VAL A 494 -29.72 -30.62 4.45
N LEU A 495 -29.49 -30.19 5.68
CA LEU A 495 -30.14 -30.66 6.90
C LEU A 495 -31.07 -29.60 7.49
N THR A 496 -32.11 -30.00 8.24
CA THR A 496 -32.99 -29.07 8.97
C THR A 496 -32.23 -28.20 9.96
N ARG A 497 -31.22 -28.78 10.63
CA ARG A 497 -30.29 -28.12 11.56
C ARG A 497 -28.94 -28.79 11.52
N THR A 498 -27.89 -28.02 11.82
CA THR A 498 -26.52 -28.55 11.67
C THR A 498 -25.57 -28.06 12.77
N PRO A 499 -24.65 -28.94 13.25
CA PRO A 499 -23.52 -28.52 14.09
C PRO A 499 -22.29 -28.09 13.25
N PHE A 500 -22.34 -28.26 11.93
CA PHE A 500 -21.21 -27.99 11.02
C PHE A 500 -21.12 -26.51 10.70
N TYR A 501 -19.99 -25.87 11.04
CA TYR A 501 -19.68 -24.49 10.64
C TYR A 501 -19.38 -24.43 9.14
N ALA A 502 -20.04 -23.56 8.43
CA ALA A 502 -19.77 -23.32 7.01
C ALA A 502 -18.62 -22.32 6.83
N GLU A 503 -17.83 -22.47 5.78
CA GLU A 503 -16.75 -21.54 5.44
C GLU A 503 -17.25 -20.11 5.38
N MET A 504 -16.76 -19.26 6.29
CA MET A 504 -17.13 -17.84 6.40
C MET A 504 -16.09 -17.07 7.23
N GLY A 505 -15.90 -15.77 6.93
CA GLY A 505 -15.05 -14.88 7.73
C GLY A 505 -13.58 -15.32 7.83
N GLY A 506 -13.08 -16.08 6.85
CA GLY A 506 -11.72 -16.62 6.84
C GLY A 506 -11.52 -17.91 7.62
N GLN A 507 -12.54 -18.44 8.31
CA GLN A 507 -12.50 -19.78 8.91
C GLN A 507 -13.02 -20.82 7.89
N VAL A 508 -12.28 -21.91 7.70
CA VAL A 508 -12.69 -23.04 6.83
C VAL A 508 -13.92 -23.77 7.35
N GLY A 509 -14.66 -24.42 6.46
CA GLY A 509 -15.78 -25.26 6.79
C GLY A 509 -15.39 -26.50 7.59
N ASP A 510 -16.33 -27.04 8.37
CA ASP A 510 -16.12 -28.27 9.13
C ASP A 510 -16.18 -29.52 8.27
N SER A 511 -15.54 -30.56 8.75
CA SER A 511 -15.67 -31.94 8.29
C SER A 511 -16.19 -32.84 9.41
N GLY A 512 -16.65 -34.03 9.05
CA GLY A 512 -17.17 -35.03 10.00
C GLY A 512 -18.03 -36.07 9.34
N THR A 513 -19.08 -36.54 10.01
CA THR A 513 -19.96 -37.61 9.47
C THR A 513 -21.42 -37.30 9.68
N ILE A 514 -22.26 -37.73 8.74
CA ILE A 514 -23.72 -37.77 8.89
C ILE A 514 -24.07 -39.28 8.84
N THR A 515 -24.77 -39.77 9.87
CA THR A 515 -25.08 -41.20 9.99
C THR A 515 -26.58 -41.46 10.13
N CYS A 516 -27.05 -42.55 9.51
CA CYS A 516 -28.41 -43.05 9.66
C CYS A 516 -28.34 -44.60 9.86
N GLY A 517 -28.43 -45.04 11.12
CA GLY A 517 -28.16 -46.42 11.48
C GLY A 517 -26.72 -46.82 11.13
N GLU A 518 -26.56 -47.77 10.23
CA GLU A 518 -25.24 -48.21 9.75
C GLU A 518 -24.73 -47.38 8.53
N ASN A 519 -25.61 -46.58 7.92
CA ASN A 519 -25.22 -45.73 6.77
C ASN A 519 -24.36 -44.58 7.21
N VAL A 520 -23.32 -44.28 6.43
CA VAL A 520 -22.33 -43.21 6.75
C VAL A 520 -22.06 -42.36 5.51
N PHE A 521 -22.30 -41.04 5.65
CA PHE A 521 -21.87 -40.00 4.71
C PHE A 521 -20.72 -39.23 5.36
N THR A 522 -19.56 -39.27 4.70
CA THR A 522 -18.38 -38.53 5.19
C THR A 522 -18.38 -37.14 4.62
N VAL A 523 -18.55 -36.13 5.50
CA VAL A 523 -18.49 -34.71 5.16
C VAL A 523 -17.04 -34.29 5.08
N THR A 524 -16.63 -33.76 3.92
CA THR A 524 -15.26 -33.25 3.69
C THR A 524 -15.17 -31.72 3.81
N ASP A 525 -16.28 -31.01 3.55
CA ASP A 525 -16.37 -29.56 3.63
C ASP A 525 -17.82 -29.11 3.91
N THR A 526 -17.98 -27.94 4.49
CA THR A 526 -19.28 -27.32 4.74
C THR A 526 -19.28 -25.89 4.24
N ARG A 527 -20.28 -25.53 3.43
CA ARG A 527 -20.42 -24.22 2.80
C ARG A 527 -21.78 -23.59 3.09
N LYS A 528 -21.89 -22.30 2.88
CA LYS A 528 -23.16 -21.58 3.02
C LYS A 528 -23.59 -21.01 1.68
N SER A 529 -24.86 -21.24 1.29
CA SER A 529 -25.44 -20.62 0.08
C SER A 529 -25.78 -19.15 0.34
N GLY A 530 -25.99 -18.37 -0.73
CA GLY A 530 -26.49 -17.00 -0.64
C GLY A 530 -27.90 -16.90 -0.04
N SER A 531 -28.69 -17.96 -0.16
CA SER A 531 -30.02 -18.12 0.47
C SER A 531 -29.98 -18.52 1.94
N GLY A 532 -28.78 -18.80 2.51
CA GLY A 532 -28.61 -19.10 3.94
C GLY A 532 -28.44 -20.56 4.31
N HIS A 533 -28.68 -21.52 3.38
CA HIS A 533 -28.58 -22.96 3.63
C HIS A 533 -27.15 -23.41 3.92
N PHE A 534 -27.00 -24.32 4.89
CA PHE A 534 -25.75 -25.03 5.15
C PHE A 534 -25.66 -26.28 4.27
N ILE A 535 -24.65 -26.33 3.41
CA ILE A 535 -24.43 -27.39 2.40
C ILE A 535 -23.27 -28.26 2.86
N HIS A 536 -23.55 -29.53 3.16
CA HIS A 536 -22.55 -30.53 3.55
C HIS A 536 -22.03 -31.24 2.32
N VAL A 537 -20.81 -31.00 1.93
CA VAL A 537 -20.15 -31.61 0.77
C VAL A 537 -19.43 -32.88 1.22
N GLY A 538 -19.68 -34.01 0.58
CA GLY A 538 -19.06 -35.26 1.02
C GLY A 538 -19.36 -36.44 0.09
N THR A 539 -19.13 -37.66 0.62
CA THR A 539 -19.31 -38.93 -0.10
C THR A 539 -19.98 -39.94 0.80
N VAL A 540 -20.91 -40.72 0.23
CA VAL A 540 -21.47 -41.89 0.92
C VAL A 540 -20.40 -42.98 1.04
N THR A 541 -19.90 -43.21 2.24
CA THR A 541 -18.86 -44.21 2.49
C THR A 541 -19.44 -45.58 2.83
N HIS A 542 -20.71 -45.62 3.25
CA HIS A 542 -21.42 -46.87 3.48
C HIS A 542 -22.93 -46.66 3.40
N GLY A 543 -23.64 -47.57 2.68
CA GLY A 543 -25.09 -47.65 2.63
C GLY A 543 -25.77 -46.64 1.69
N THR A 544 -26.94 -46.17 2.07
CA THR A 544 -27.77 -45.26 1.25
C THR A 544 -28.43 -44.17 2.13
N PHE A 545 -28.71 -43.01 1.54
CA PHE A 545 -29.45 -41.91 2.17
C PHE A 545 -30.59 -41.44 1.28
N GLN A 546 -31.70 -41.09 1.89
CA GLN A 546 -32.90 -40.59 1.22
C GLN A 546 -33.37 -39.27 1.84
N MET A 547 -34.09 -38.47 1.06
CA MET A 547 -34.77 -37.29 1.58
C MET A 547 -35.76 -37.68 2.69
N GLY A 548 -35.78 -36.89 3.79
CA GLY A 548 -36.59 -37.16 4.95
C GLY A 548 -35.98 -38.16 5.97
N ASP A 549 -34.81 -38.73 5.69
CA ASP A 549 -34.10 -39.56 6.67
C ASP A 549 -33.75 -38.76 7.90
N THR A 550 -34.00 -39.33 9.09
CA THR A 550 -33.53 -38.81 10.38
C THR A 550 -32.10 -39.28 10.56
N VAL A 551 -31.19 -38.32 10.72
CA VAL A 551 -29.74 -38.56 10.74
C VAL A 551 -29.12 -37.95 11.99
N THR A 552 -27.97 -38.48 12.39
CA THR A 552 -27.07 -37.83 13.38
C THR A 552 -25.91 -37.19 12.65
N ALA A 553 -25.82 -35.86 12.70
CA ALA A 553 -24.72 -35.07 12.18
C ALA A 553 -23.68 -34.88 13.29
N ALA A 554 -22.40 -35.25 13.04
CA ALA A 554 -21.30 -35.19 13.99
C ALA A 554 -20.06 -34.58 13.37
N VAL A 555 -19.59 -33.47 13.94
CA VAL A 555 -18.37 -32.73 13.52
C VAL A 555 -17.15 -33.48 14.01
N ASP A 556 -16.05 -33.47 13.22
CA ASP A 556 -14.73 -33.91 13.69
C ASP A 556 -14.25 -32.98 14.82
N GLU A 557 -14.36 -33.47 16.04
CA GLU A 557 -14.03 -32.72 17.26
C GLU A 557 -12.55 -32.27 17.26
N ASN A 558 -11.63 -33.15 16.88
CA ASN A 558 -10.20 -32.82 16.91
C ASN A 558 -9.83 -31.71 15.93
N ARG A 559 -10.41 -31.78 14.72
CA ARG A 559 -10.22 -30.75 13.70
C ARG A 559 -10.87 -29.43 14.12
N ARG A 560 -12.11 -29.45 14.59
CA ARG A 560 -12.85 -28.26 15.10
C ARG A 560 -12.07 -27.60 16.24
N MET A 561 -11.59 -28.37 17.20
CA MET A 561 -10.81 -27.82 18.32
C MET A 561 -9.51 -27.17 17.87
N SER A 562 -8.85 -27.70 16.83
CA SER A 562 -7.65 -27.07 16.25
C SER A 562 -7.98 -25.75 15.56
N ILE A 563 -9.07 -25.71 14.78
CA ILE A 563 -9.59 -24.49 14.14
C ILE A 563 -9.94 -23.42 15.19
N MET A 564 -10.67 -23.80 16.26
CA MET A 564 -11.05 -22.87 17.33
C MET A 564 -9.83 -22.27 18.04
N ARG A 565 -8.76 -23.06 18.29
CA ARG A 565 -7.50 -22.56 18.84
C ARG A 565 -6.86 -21.55 17.89
N ASN A 566 -6.71 -21.91 16.64
CA ASN A 566 -6.10 -21.05 15.62
C ASN A 566 -6.91 -19.76 15.40
N HIS A 567 -8.24 -19.82 15.45
CA HIS A 567 -9.09 -18.65 15.31
C HIS A 567 -8.97 -17.70 16.50
N THR A 568 -9.01 -18.23 17.71
CA THR A 568 -8.83 -17.42 18.91
C THR A 568 -7.42 -16.82 18.96
N ALA A 569 -6.40 -17.55 18.46
CA ALA A 569 -5.04 -17.02 18.33
C ALA A 569 -4.95 -15.82 17.38
N CYS A 570 -5.75 -15.77 16.29
CA CYS A 570 -5.78 -14.59 15.42
C CYS A 570 -6.22 -13.33 16.16
N HIS A 571 -7.22 -13.41 17.04
CA HIS A 571 -7.65 -12.29 17.88
C HIS A 571 -6.57 -11.83 18.87
N LEU A 572 -5.91 -12.78 19.55
CA LEU A 572 -4.79 -12.45 20.45
C LEU A 572 -3.59 -11.88 19.66
N LEU A 573 -3.33 -12.39 18.46
CA LEU A 573 -2.27 -11.91 17.57
C LEU A 573 -2.55 -10.47 17.12
N GLN A 574 -3.77 -10.15 16.73
CA GLN A 574 -4.14 -8.78 16.39
C GLN A 574 -3.87 -7.84 17.56
N LYS A 575 -4.29 -8.20 18.75
CA LYS A 575 -4.06 -7.41 19.96
C LYS A 575 -2.56 -7.22 20.24
N ALA A 576 -1.77 -8.28 20.18
CA ALA A 576 -0.33 -8.23 20.40
C ALA A 576 0.38 -7.37 19.33
N LEU A 577 -0.02 -7.48 18.07
CA LEU A 577 0.51 -6.65 16.99
C LEU A 577 0.22 -5.16 17.22
N GLN A 578 -0.98 -4.81 17.68
CA GLN A 578 -1.32 -3.43 18.02
C GLN A 578 -0.50 -2.91 19.20
N GLU A 579 -0.31 -3.72 20.26
CA GLU A 579 0.49 -3.34 21.43
C GLU A 579 1.99 -3.14 21.09
N VAL A 580 2.53 -3.91 20.15
CA VAL A 580 3.96 -3.87 19.79
C VAL A 580 4.24 -2.90 18.65
N LEU A 581 3.39 -2.86 17.61
CA LEU A 581 3.63 -2.09 16.38
C LEU A 581 2.84 -0.79 16.33
N GLY A 582 1.75 -0.69 17.09
CA GLY A 582 0.87 0.47 17.18
C GLY A 582 -0.54 0.26 16.64
N ASP A 583 -1.44 1.21 16.98
CA ASP A 583 -2.89 1.14 16.72
C ASP A 583 -3.27 1.15 15.22
N HIS A 584 -2.33 1.43 14.32
CA HIS A 584 -2.53 1.37 12.87
C HIS A 584 -2.66 -0.05 12.32
N VAL A 585 -2.34 -1.05 13.12
CA VAL A 585 -2.46 -2.45 12.72
C VAL A 585 -3.93 -2.85 12.73
N HIS A 586 -4.45 -3.15 11.53
CA HIS A 586 -5.80 -3.66 11.34
C HIS A 586 -5.75 -4.90 10.47
N GLN A 587 -6.65 -5.84 10.71
CA GLN A 587 -6.81 -7.01 9.88
C GLN A 587 -7.16 -6.60 8.44
N ALA A 588 -6.43 -7.14 7.47
CA ALA A 588 -6.68 -7.02 6.04
C ALA A 588 -7.21 -8.31 5.42
N GLY A 589 -7.07 -9.42 6.11
CA GLY A 589 -7.57 -10.74 5.74
C GLY A 589 -7.12 -11.81 6.74
N SER A 590 -7.77 -12.95 6.72
CA SER A 590 -7.39 -14.13 7.52
C SER A 590 -7.71 -15.42 6.78
N LEU A 591 -7.00 -16.48 7.13
CA LEU A 591 -7.36 -17.86 6.82
C LEU A 591 -7.02 -18.71 8.04
N VAL A 592 -8.04 -19.40 8.55
CA VAL A 592 -7.92 -20.23 9.74
C VAL A 592 -8.36 -21.64 9.40
N ASP A 593 -7.44 -22.58 9.47
CA ASP A 593 -7.71 -24.01 9.34
C ASP A 593 -7.18 -24.80 10.55
N ASP A 594 -7.20 -26.11 10.50
CA ASP A 594 -6.74 -26.98 11.59
C ASP A 594 -5.21 -27.01 11.73
N LYS A 595 -4.46 -26.52 10.73
CA LYS A 595 -3.01 -26.57 10.67
C LYS A 595 -2.37 -25.23 11.01
N VAL A 596 -2.89 -24.15 10.42
CA VAL A 596 -2.30 -22.79 10.56
C VAL A 596 -3.35 -21.72 10.80
N CYS A 597 -2.95 -20.67 11.49
CA CYS A 597 -3.63 -19.39 11.43
C CYS A 597 -2.79 -18.42 10.58
N ARG A 598 -3.39 -17.94 9.49
CA ARG A 598 -2.81 -16.92 8.62
C ARG A 598 -3.51 -15.61 8.86
N PHE A 599 -2.73 -14.60 9.17
CA PHE A 599 -3.23 -13.27 9.51
C PHE A 599 -2.55 -12.21 8.64
N ASP A 600 -3.33 -11.54 7.81
CA ASP A 600 -2.90 -10.43 6.96
C ASP A 600 -3.28 -9.12 7.64
N PHE A 601 -2.35 -8.19 7.77
CA PHE A 601 -2.54 -6.94 8.51
C PHE A 601 -1.86 -5.75 7.84
N SER A 602 -2.41 -4.56 8.11
CA SER A 602 -1.85 -3.30 7.63
C SER A 602 -0.56 -2.95 8.38
N HIS A 603 0.56 -2.88 7.68
CA HIS A 603 1.82 -2.36 8.21
C HIS A 603 2.76 -1.95 7.07
N PHE A 604 3.49 -0.85 7.26
CA PHE A 604 4.26 -0.18 6.21
C PHE A 604 5.64 -0.80 5.94
N SER A 605 6.21 -1.60 6.86
CA SER A 605 7.54 -2.22 6.74
C SER A 605 7.51 -3.72 7.07
N ALA A 606 8.59 -4.44 6.79
CA ALA A 606 8.79 -5.77 7.34
C ALA A 606 8.87 -5.67 8.87
N VAL A 607 8.25 -6.62 9.57
CA VAL A 607 8.36 -6.72 11.03
C VAL A 607 9.74 -7.28 11.36
N THR A 608 10.46 -6.63 12.27
CA THR A 608 11.80 -7.07 12.63
C THR A 608 11.77 -8.35 13.46
N PRO A 609 12.86 -9.14 13.49
CA PRO A 609 12.92 -10.32 14.35
C PRO A 609 12.62 -10.03 15.82
N GLU A 610 13.12 -8.91 16.34
CA GLU A 610 12.91 -8.48 17.72
C GLU A 610 11.44 -8.07 17.98
N GLU A 611 10.76 -7.47 17.00
CA GLU A 611 9.34 -7.18 17.08
C GLU A 611 8.52 -8.47 17.03
N LEU A 612 8.87 -9.42 16.15
CA LEU A 612 8.21 -10.73 16.07
C LEU A 612 8.35 -11.53 17.39
N GLU A 613 9.52 -11.51 18.00
CA GLU A 613 9.75 -12.15 19.32
C GLU A 613 8.85 -11.52 20.39
N LYS A 614 8.72 -10.19 20.42
CA LYS A 614 7.82 -9.49 21.36
C LYS A 614 6.35 -9.83 21.12
N VAL A 615 5.91 -9.86 19.86
CA VAL A 615 4.53 -10.24 19.48
C VAL A 615 4.24 -11.67 19.91
N GLU A 616 5.13 -12.63 19.60
CA GLU A 616 4.98 -14.03 19.98
C GLU A 616 4.95 -14.20 21.51
N ALA A 617 5.86 -13.55 22.23
CA ALA A 617 5.89 -13.56 23.69
C ALA A 617 4.58 -13.00 24.25
N ARG A 618 4.10 -11.88 23.71
CA ARG A 618 2.84 -11.24 24.18
C ARG A 618 1.61 -12.12 23.96
N VAL A 619 1.51 -12.80 22.81
CA VAL A 619 0.42 -13.76 22.56
C VAL A 619 0.48 -14.89 23.58
N ASN A 620 1.67 -15.46 23.84
CA ASN A 620 1.82 -16.53 24.82
C ASN A 620 1.52 -16.07 26.26
N GLU A 621 1.84 -14.83 26.64
CA GLU A 621 1.42 -14.24 27.91
C GLU A 621 -0.12 -14.22 28.04
N LEU A 622 -0.84 -13.72 27.01
CA LEU A 622 -2.30 -13.69 26.98
C LEU A 622 -2.92 -15.10 27.05
N ILE A 623 -2.25 -16.11 26.51
CA ILE A 623 -2.63 -17.52 26.64
C ILE A 623 -2.48 -17.99 28.09
N LEU A 624 -1.33 -17.71 28.70
CA LEU A 624 -1.00 -18.15 30.08
C LEU A 624 -1.83 -17.42 31.14
N GLU A 625 -2.34 -16.21 30.85
CA GLU A 625 -3.30 -15.51 31.71
C GLU A 625 -4.62 -16.29 31.88
N ALA A 626 -4.88 -17.30 31.05
CA ALA A 626 -6.07 -18.14 31.10
C ALA A 626 -7.40 -17.33 31.10
N ASN A 627 -7.46 -16.31 30.23
CA ASN A 627 -8.61 -15.42 30.15
C ASN A 627 -9.87 -16.16 29.63
N PRO A 628 -11.05 -15.95 30.26
CA PRO A 628 -12.29 -16.45 29.71
C PRO A 628 -12.60 -15.76 28.37
N VAL A 629 -13.06 -16.54 27.39
CA VAL A 629 -13.53 -16.05 26.10
C VAL A 629 -15.05 -16.20 26.07
N THR A 630 -15.72 -15.07 26.07
CA THR A 630 -17.20 -15.02 26.09
C THR A 630 -17.72 -14.51 24.77
N THR A 631 -18.88 -14.98 24.38
CA THR A 631 -19.59 -14.54 23.19
C THR A 631 -20.95 -13.99 23.54
N THR A 632 -21.31 -12.83 22.99
CA THR A 632 -22.58 -12.18 23.26
C THR A 632 -23.14 -11.57 21.97
N GLU A 633 -24.42 -11.72 21.71
CA GLU A 633 -25.13 -11.02 20.66
C GLU A 633 -25.68 -9.69 21.20
N MET A 634 -25.46 -8.62 20.48
CA MET A 634 -25.89 -7.27 20.84
C MET A 634 -26.06 -6.38 19.63
N SER A 635 -26.61 -5.18 19.82
CA SER A 635 -26.67 -4.19 18.74
C SER A 635 -25.27 -3.70 18.36
N ILE A 636 -25.09 -3.34 17.07
CA ILE A 636 -23.80 -2.82 16.59
C ILE A 636 -23.38 -1.54 17.33
N GLU A 637 -24.35 -0.75 17.83
CA GLU A 637 -24.07 0.46 18.60
C GLU A 637 -23.51 0.14 20.00
N GLU A 638 -24.03 -0.89 20.66
CA GLU A 638 -23.52 -1.35 21.95
C GLU A 638 -22.13 -1.95 21.79
N ALA A 639 -21.91 -2.76 20.76
CA ALA A 639 -20.61 -3.33 20.44
C ALA A 639 -19.54 -2.24 20.21
N LYS A 640 -19.87 -1.18 19.45
CA LYS A 640 -18.99 -0.03 19.25
C LYS A 640 -18.69 0.73 20.54
N LYS A 641 -19.68 0.87 21.46
CA LYS A 641 -19.47 1.51 22.78
C LYS A 641 -18.53 0.70 23.67
N MET A 642 -18.52 -0.63 23.52
CA MET A 642 -17.59 -1.50 24.22
C MET A 642 -16.16 -1.48 23.61
N GLY A 643 -15.96 -0.77 22.50
CA GLY A 643 -14.68 -0.74 21.78
C GLY A 643 -14.42 -1.98 20.92
N ALA A 644 -15.50 -2.70 20.53
CA ALA A 644 -15.36 -3.86 19.66
C ALA A 644 -14.79 -3.46 18.29
N MET A 645 -13.75 -4.17 17.86
CA MET A 645 -13.16 -4.00 16.54
C MET A 645 -14.04 -4.66 15.48
N ALA A 646 -14.31 -3.91 14.40
CA ALA A 646 -15.03 -4.36 13.23
C ALA A 646 -14.08 -4.43 12.03
N LEU A 647 -14.24 -5.40 11.16
CA LEU A 647 -13.47 -5.50 9.91
C LEU A 647 -13.88 -4.36 8.96
N PHE A 648 -12.89 -3.70 8.37
CA PHE A 648 -13.13 -2.66 7.39
C PHE A 648 -13.75 -3.25 6.11
N GLY A 649 -14.91 -2.72 5.72
CA GLY A 649 -15.57 -3.06 4.44
C GLY A 649 -16.64 -4.15 4.52
N GLU A 650 -16.84 -4.79 5.66
CA GLU A 650 -17.97 -5.71 5.87
C GLU A 650 -19.25 -4.96 6.23
N LYS A 651 -20.36 -5.43 5.68
CA LYS A 651 -21.70 -4.96 6.03
C LYS A 651 -22.22 -5.81 7.18
N TYR A 652 -22.34 -5.23 8.35
CA TYR A 652 -22.93 -5.87 9.51
C TYR A 652 -24.43 -5.57 9.58
N GLY A 653 -25.21 -6.55 10.06
CA GLY A 653 -26.62 -6.35 10.41
C GLY A 653 -26.79 -5.50 11.67
N ASP A 654 -28.04 -5.24 12.07
CA ASP A 654 -28.38 -4.50 13.29
C ASP A 654 -27.92 -5.24 14.56
N THR A 655 -27.93 -6.58 14.53
CA THR A 655 -27.43 -7.45 15.61
C THR A 655 -26.13 -8.10 15.17
N VAL A 656 -25.12 -8.05 16.04
CA VAL A 656 -23.76 -8.55 15.80
C VAL A 656 -23.31 -9.47 16.94
N ARG A 657 -22.51 -10.48 16.60
CA ARG A 657 -21.87 -11.39 17.55
C ARG A 657 -20.50 -10.81 17.96
N VAL A 658 -20.33 -10.56 19.25
CA VAL A 658 -19.12 -10.03 19.88
C VAL A 658 -18.38 -11.14 20.60
N VAL A 659 -17.13 -11.37 20.25
CA VAL A 659 -16.20 -12.27 20.95
C VAL A 659 -15.28 -11.43 21.83
N ASN A 660 -15.28 -11.69 23.13
CA ASN A 660 -14.56 -10.94 24.14
C ASN A 660 -13.63 -11.86 24.95
N ALA A 661 -12.33 -11.70 24.82
CA ALA A 661 -11.31 -12.35 25.62
C ALA A 661 -10.94 -11.45 26.82
N ASN A 662 -11.81 -11.41 27.82
CA ASN A 662 -11.62 -10.69 29.08
C ASN A 662 -11.20 -9.21 28.91
N ASN A 663 -11.82 -8.50 27.98
CA ASN A 663 -11.52 -7.11 27.61
C ASN A 663 -10.09 -6.86 27.06
N LYS A 664 -9.33 -7.94 26.83
CA LYS A 664 -8.01 -7.84 26.16
C LYS A 664 -8.17 -7.71 24.64
N SER A 665 -9.02 -8.56 24.03
CA SER A 665 -9.49 -8.45 22.65
C SER A 665 -11.00 -8.49 22.64
N ILE A 666 -11.63 -7.55 21.94
CA ILE A 666 -13.08 -7.48 21.73
C ILE A 666 -13.30 -7.28 20.23
N GLU A 667 -13.89 -8.28 19.56
CA GLU A 667 -14.01 -8.26 18.10
C GLU A 667 -15.40 -8.73 17.64
N LEU A 668 -15.87 -8.16 16.52
CA LEU A 668 -17.06 -8.67 15.82
C LEU A 668 -16.65 -9.91 15.05
N CYS A 669 -17.12 -11.09 15.46
CA CYS A 669 -16.71 -12.34 14.84
C CYS A 669 -17.81 -13.41 14.90
N GLY A 670 -18.13 -13.99 13.71
CA GLY A 670 -19.05 -15.12 13.54
C GLY A 670 -18.41 -16.50 13.66
N GLY A 671 -17.08 -16.58 13.85
CA GLY A 671 -16.35 -17.84 13.90
C GLY A 671 -16.50 -18.62 15.22
N THR A 672 -15.93 -19.83 15.25
CA THR A 672 -15.91 -20.66 16.45
C THR A 672 -14.63 -20.43 17.26
N HIS A 673 -14.76 -20.32 18.57
CA HIS A 673 -13.69 -19.99 19.50
C HIS A 673 -13.63 -20.93 20.68
N VAL A 674 -12.46 -21.03 21.33
CA VAL A 674 -12.34 -21.68 22.64
C VAL A 674 -12.97 -20.79 23.71
N ASP A 675 -13.41 -21.39 24.81
CA ASP A 675 -14.01 -20.69 25.95
C ASP A 675 -12.98 -20.11 26.95
N ASN A 676 -11.69 -20.48 26.77
CA ASN A 676 -10.58 -19.97 27.59
C ASN A 676 -9.29 -19.96 26.80
N THR A 677 -8.50 -18.87 26.93
CA THR A 677 -7.26 -18.71 26.17
C THR A 677 -6.22 -19.78 26.48
N ALA A 678 -6.19 -20.34 27.68
CA ALA A 678 -5.28 -21.46 28.03
C ALA A 678 -5.46 -22.70 27.16
N LYS A 679 -6.65 -22.92 26.56
CA LYS A 679 -6.92 -24.03 25.65
C LYS A 679 -6.17 -23.94 24.31
N LEU A 680 -5.57 -22.79 23.97
CA LEU A 680 -4.67 -22.65 22.84
C LEU A 680 -3.38 -23.45 23.03
N GLY A 681 -2.95 -23.65 24.28
CA GLY A 681 -1.67 -24.26 24.61
C GLY A 681 -0.52 -23.27 24.39
N LEU A 682 0.28 -23.48 23.34
CA LEU A 682 1.34 -22.57 22.92
C LEU A 682 1.02 -21.98 21.55
N PHE A 683 1.63 -20.81 21.28
CA PHE A 683 1.57 -20.12 20.00
C PHE A 683 2.98 -19.92 19.45
N LYS A 684 3.18 -20.19 18.15
CA LYS A 684 4.44 -20.01 17.45
C LYS A 684 4.25 -19.36 16.10
N ILE A 685 4.97 -18.26 15.84
CA ILE A 685 5.07 -17.65 14.53
C ILE A 685 6.03 -18.49 13.67
N LEU A 686 5.56 -18.95 12.51
CA LEU A 686 6.35 -19.71 11.54
C LEU A 686 7.03 -18.79 10.54
N LYS A 687 6.31 -17.78 10.05
CA LYS A 687 6.78 -16.92 8.97
C LYS A 687 6.10 -15.58 9.00
N GLU A 688 6.85 -14.54 8.58
CA GLU A 688 6.35 -13.22 8.24
C GLU A 688 6.74 -12.90 6.80
N SER A 689 5.82 -12.32 6.02
CA SER A 689 6.05 -11.99 4.60
C SER A 689 5.18 -10.82 4.13
N SER A 690 5.52 -10.26 2.95
CA SER A 690 4.70 -9.25 2.29
C SER A 690 3.66 -9.90 1.37
N VAL A 691 2.42 -9.42 1.42
CA VAL A 691 1.33 -9.82 0.50
C VAL A 691 1.14 -8.77 -0.57
N ALA A 692 1.07 -7.51 -0.14
CA ALA A 692 0.90 -6.35 -1.00
C ALA A 692 1.60 -5.14 -0.38
N ALA A 693 1.61 -4.02 -1.08
CA ALA A 693 2.11 -2.78 -0.51
C ALA A 693 1.28 -2.38 0.73
N GLY A 694 1.95 -2.23 1.87
CA GLY A 694 1.29 -1.89 3.13
C GLY A 694 0.53 -3.04 3.80
N ILE A 695 0.61 -4.27 3.28
CA ILE A 695 -0.01 -5.46 3.87
C ILE A 695 1.07 -6.51 4.15
N ARG A 696 1.15 -6.92 5.41
CA ARG A 696 2.03 -7.98 5.90
C ARG A 696 1.21 -9.20 6.27
N ARG A 697 1.83 -10.38 6.22
CA ARG A 697 1.24 -11.67 6.56
C ARG A 697 2.06 -12.35 7.65
N ILE A 698 1.39 -12.83 8.67
CA ILE A 698 1.94 -13.78 9.63
C ILE A 698 1.25 -15.13 9.43
N GLU A 699 2.05 -16.19 9.39
CA GLU A 699 1.60 -17.57 9.48
C GLU A 699 2.07 -18.13 10.83
N ALA A 700 1.16 -18.70 11.59
CA ALA A 700 1.42 -19.18 12.94
C ALA A 700 0.64 -20.46 13.24
N VAL A 701 1.05 -21.17 14.29
CA VAL A 701 0.44 -22.43 14.74
C VAL A 701 0.17 -22.38 16.25
N THR A 702 -0.79 -23.20 16.71
CA THR A 702 -1.14 -23.34 18.11
C THR A 702 -1.12 -24.81 18.58
N GLY A 703 -1.09 -25.03 19.87
CA GLY A 703 -1.27 -26.33 20.52
C GLY A 703 -0.42 -27.44 19.91
N ARG A 704 -1.06 -28.43 19.27
CA ARG A 704 -0.38 -29.59 18.66
C ARG A 704 0.60 -29.17 17.56
N GLY A 705 0.23 -28.20 16.73
CA GLY A 705 1.09 -27.70 15.66
C GLY A 705 2.41 -27.14 16.19
N VAL A 706 2.44 -26.53 17.37
CA VAL A 706 3.69 -26.09 18.01
C VAL A 706 4.55 -27.29 18.42
N LEU A 707 3.94 -28.35 18.98
CA LEU A 707 4.67 -29.56 19.37
C LEU A 707 5.26 -30.28 18.18
N GLU A 708 4.51 -30.35 17.07
CA GLU A 708 4.98 -30.91 15.80
C GLU A 708 6.15 -30.10 15.24
N TYR A 709 6.03 -28.78 15.18
CA TYR A 709 7.11 -27.87 14.77
C TYR A 709 8.37 -28.04 15.64
N MET A 710 8.22 -28.18 16.95
CA MET A 710 9.35 -28.42 17.86
C MET A 710 10.00 -29.78 17.61
N ALA A 711 9.20 -30.85 17.39
CA ALA A 711 9.69 -32.19 17.10
C ALA A 711 10.45 -32.24 15.76
N GLU A 712 9.91 -31.60 14.70
CA GLU A 712 10.58 -31.48 13.41
C GLU A 712 11.92 -30.75 13.50
N ASN A 713 11.95 -29.60 14.18
CA ASN A 713 13.21 -28.86 14.39
C ASN A 713 14.24 -29.67 15.19
N GLN A 714 13.77 -30.40 16.23
CA GLN A 714 14.64 -31.26 16.98
C GLN A 714 15.21 -32.41 16.12
N ALA A 715 14.37 -32.99 15.23
CA ALA A 715 14.84 -34.04 14.31
C ALA A 715 15.85 -33.50 13.30
N LEU A 716 15.63 -32.31 12.76
CA LEU A 716 16.57 -31.62 11.85
C LEU A 716 17.92 -31.35 12.55
N MET A 717 17.87 -30.82 13.80
CA MET A 717 19.10 -30.60 14.59
C MET A 717 19.83 -31.90 14.89
N ASN A 718 19.12 -32.96 15.26
CA ASN A 718 19.69 -34.29 15.49
C ASN A 718 20.37 -34.81 14.21
N THR A 719 19.71 -34.72 13.06
CA THR A 719 20.25 -35.13 11.78
C THR A 719 21.54 -34.36 11.43
N ALA A 720 21.50 -33.03 11.59
CA ALA A 720 22.69 -32.18 11.38
C ALA A 720 23.86 -32.58 12.32
N ALA A 721 23.57 -32.84 13.59
CA ALA A 721 24.56 -33.29 14.56
C ALA A 721 25.15 -34.65 14.17
N GLN A 722 24.31 -35.61 13.75
CA GLN A 722 24.76 -36.93 13.26
C GLN A 722 25.66 -36.80 12.02
N ASN A 723 25.30 -35.98 11.03
CA ASN A 723 26.12 -35.74 9.84
C ASN A 723 27.51 -35.19 10.19
N LEU A 724 27.60 -34.38 11.23
CA LEU A 724 28.86 -33.83 11.77
C LEU A 724 29.53 -34.74 12.84
N LYS A 725 28.97 -35.96 13.10
CA LYS A 725 29.44 -36.94 14.09
C LYS A 725 29.54 -36.38 15.50
N LEU A 726 28.55 -35.58 15.92
CA LEU A 726 28.47 -34.99 17.25
C LEU A 726 27.63 -35.86 18.18
N GLY A 727 27.91 -35.80 19.47
CA GLY A 727 27.16 -36.48 20.51
C GLY A 727 25.87 -35.76 20.92
N SER A 728 25.82 -34.45 20.69
CA SER A 728 24.67 -33.60 21.01
C SER A 728 24.48 -32.49 20.00
N PRO A 729 23.22 -32.11 19.64
CA PRO A 729 22.92 -30.93 18.86
C PRO A 729 23.46 -29.63 19.44
N ALA A 730 23.66 -29.55 20.75
CA ALA A 730 24.21 -28.36 21.42
C ALA A 730 25.64 -28.01 20.94
N GLU A 731 26.35 -28.97 20.38
CA GLU A 731 27.70 -28.79 19.85
C GLU A 731 27.72 -28.22 18.41
N LEU A 732 26.55 -28.15 17.72
CA LEU A 732 26.44 -27.71 16.33
C LEU A 732 27.09 -26.33 16.08
N PRO A 733 26.83 -25.27 16.89
CA PRO A 733 27.41 -23.95 16.63
C PRO A 733 28.92 -23.94 16.64
N GLN A 734 29.54 -24.65 17.63
CA GLN A 734 30.99 -24.74 17.74
C GLN A 734 31.59 -25.57 16.60
N LYS A 735 30.95 -26.70 16.25
CA LYS A 735 31.47 -27.58 15.20
C LYS A 735 31.33 -26.97 13.80
N THR A 736 30.25 -26.31 13.52
CA THR A 736 30.08 -25.61 12.22
C THR A 736 31.09 -24.49 12.07
N ALA A 737 31.34 -23.69 13.11
CA ALA A 737 32.41 -22.67 13.10
C ALA A 737 33.79 -23.30 12.88
N GLN A 738 34.10 -24.45 13.55
CA GLN A 738 35.34 -25.19 13.36
C GLN A 738 35.48 -25.67 11.90
N VAL A 739 34.45 -26.34 11.35
CA VAL A 739 34.46 -26.86 9.97
C VAL A 739 34.66 -25.73 8.95
N MET A 740 34.03 -24.58 9.14
CA MET A 740 34.22 -23.41 8.26
C MET A 740 35.65 -22.87 8.34
N ALA A 741 36.23 -22.82 9.53
CA ALA A 741 37.62 -22.39 9.71
C ALA A 741 38.62 -23.40 9.07
N GLU A 742 38.36 -24.70 9.23
CA GLU A 742 39.18 -25.76 8.61
C GLU A 742 39.06 -25.72 7.08
N LEU A 743 37.87 -25.52 6.54
CA LEU A 743 37.64 -25.40 5.08
C LEU A 743 38.45 -24.21 4.52
N LYS A 744 38.32 -23.03 5.15
CA LYS A 744 39.09 -21.84 4.75
C LYS A 744 40.59 -22.04 4.83
N ALA A 745 41.07 -22.74 5.87
CA ALA A 745 42.51 -23.06 6.01
C ALA A 745 42.99 -24.02 4.91
N LYS A 746 42.16 -25.03 4.56
CA LYS A 746 42.48 -25.98 3.48
C LYS A 746 42.46 -25.31 2.09
N GLU A 747 41.50 -24.44 1.83
CA GLU A 747 41.42 -23.64 0.59
C GLU A 747 42.67 -22.77 0.43
N LYS A 748 43.11 -22.11 1.51
CA LYS A 748 44.34 -21.33 1.52
C LYS A 748 45.56 -22.23 1.29
N ALA A 749 45.67 -23.35 1.99
CA ALA A 749 46.77 -24.28 1.82
C ALA A 749 46.81 -24.87 0.41
N LEU A 750 45.65 -25.17 -0.22
CA LEU A 750 45.57 -25.60 -1.60
C LEU A 750 46.11 -24.53 -2.57
N SER A 751 45.67 -23.29 -2.37
CA SER A 751 46.13 -22.14 -3.18
C SER A 751 47.64 -21.91 -3.01
N ASP A 752 48.18 -22.00 -1.77
CA ASP A 752 49.61 -21.87 -1.52
C ASP A 752 50.40 -23.02 -2.17
N LEU A 753 49.87 -24.25 -2.20
CA LEU A 753 50.47 -25.39 -2.87
C LEU A 753 50.46 -25.23 -4.40
N GLU A 754 49.32 -24.81 -4.97
CA GLU A 754 49.20 -24.49 -6.40
C GLU A 754 50.22 -23.42 -6.80
N ASN A 755 50.39 -22.38 -5.99
CA ASN A 755 51.40 -21.32 -6.22
C ASN A 755 52.84 -21.87 -6.16
N LYS A 756 53.15 -22.72 -5.16
CA LYS A 756 54.47 -23.36 -5.07
C LYS A 756 54.78 -24.28 -6.24
N MET A 757 53.78 -25.02 -6.71
CA MET A 757 53.90 -25.86 -7.91
C MET A 757 54.15 -25.01 -9.17
N ALA A 758 53.44 -23.89 -9.32
CA ALA A 758 53.64 -22.97 -10.42
C ALA A 758 55.09 -22.35 -10.40
N ALA A 759 55.56 -21.92 -9.24
CA ALA A 759 56.90 -21.38 -9.06
C ALA A 759 58.00 -22.42 -9.36
N SER A 760 57.87 -23.65 -8.90
CA SER A 760 58.79 -24.74 -9.18
C SER A 760 58.86 -25.07 -10.69
N ALA A 761 57.69 -25.11 -11.34
CA ALA A 761 57.61 -25.34 -12.76
C ALA A 761 58.18 -24.16 -13.59
N ALA A 762 58.09 -22.92 -13.12
CA ALA A 762 58.65 -21.73 -13.75
C ALA A 762 60.20 -21.80 -13.81
N ALA A 763 60.88 -22.36 -12.76
CA ALA A 763 62.32 -22.51 -12.72
C ALA A 763 62.85 -23.50 -13.78
N ASP A 764 62.07 -24.50 -14.15
CA ASP A 764 62.47 -25.48 -15.18
C ASP A 764 62.22 -25.05 -16.60
N LEU A 765 61.47 -23.98 -16.84
CA LEU A 765 61.09 -23.51 -18.19
C LEU A 765 62.33 -23.07 -19.03
N PHE A 766 63.30 -22.48 -18.38
CA PHE A 766 64.48 -21.95 -19.07
C PHE A 766 65.51 -22.99 -19.50
N LYS A 767 65.35 -24.25 -19.11
CA LYS A 767 66.25 -25.35 -19.53
C LYS A 767 66.29 -25.57 -21.06
N ASN A 768 65.21 -25.13 -21.75
CA ASN A 768 65.03 -25.29 -23.18
C ASN A 768 64.85 -23.92 -23.90
N ALA A 769 65.41 -22.86 -23.33
CA ALA A 769 65.35 -21.53 -23.93
C ALA A 769 66.15 -21.46 -25.23
N VAL A 770 65.54 -20.77 -26.25
CA VAL A 770 66.23 -20.53 -27.55
C VAL A 770 66.51 -19.04 -27.66
N THR A 771 67.72 -18.66 -28.08
CA THR A 771 68.07 -17.24 -28.29
C THR A 771 67.64 -16.79 -29.65
N VAL A 772 66.79 -15.76 -29.74
CA VAL A 772 66.29 -15.13 -30.97
C VAL A 772 66.53 -13.62 -30.87
N LYS A 773 67.29 -13.04 -31.79
CA LYS A 773 67.66 -11.60 -31.82
C LYS A 773 68.20 -11.05 -30.48
N GLY A 774 68.97 -11.92 -29.75
CA GLY A 774 69.48 -11.55 -28.45
C GLY A 774 68.56 -11.70 -27.25
N LEU A 775 67.33 -12.14 -27.44
CA LEU A 775 66.30 -12.39 -26.43
C LEU A 775 66.19 -13.91 -26.15
N GLN A 776 65.92 -14.28 -24.92
CA GLN A 776 65.63 -15.68 -24.53
C GLN A 776 64.16 -16.00 -24.78
N VAL A 777 63.88 -16.89 -25.70
CA VAL A 777 62.53 -17.31 -26.04
C VAL A 777 62.23 -18.67 -25.42
N VAL A 778 61.18 -18.70 -24.64
CA VAL A 778 60.75 -19.92 -23.92
C VAL A 778 59.30 -20.25 -24.33
N THR A 779 59.11 -21.47 -24.78
CA THR A 779 57.77 -22.00 -25.11
C THR A 779 57.55 -23.33 -24.38
N GLY A 780 56.32 -23.61 -23.95
CA GLY A 780 56.10 -24.88 -23.30
C GLY A 780 54.58 -25.13 -23.00
N MET A 781 54.34 -26.42 -22.75
CA MET A 781 53.04 -26.92 -22.24
C MET A 781 53.24 -27.48 -20.84
N PRO A 782 53.08 -26.68 -19.78
CA PRO A 782 53.37 -27.14 -18.40
C PRO A 782 52.36 -28.13 -17.83
N GLY A 783 51.43 -28.60 -18.67
CA GLY A 783 50.41 -29.56 -18.26
C GLY A 783 49.03 -28.89 -18.05
N GLU A 784 48.14 -29.56 -17.40
CA GLU A 784 46.77 -29.08 -17.12
C GLU A 784 46.83 -28.05 -15.96
N MET A 785 46.64 -26.76 -16.28
CA MET A 785 46.68 -25.65 -15.30
C MET A 785 45.54 -24.71 -15.49
N LYS A 786 44.98 -24.18 -14.38
CA LYS A 786 44.01 -23.09 -14.40
C LYS A 786 44.64 -21.81 -15.03
N PRO A 787 43.88 -20.97 -15.72
CA PRO A 787 44.40 -19.72 -16.34
C PRO A 787 45.16 -18.82 -15.37
N ASP A 788 44.70 -18.69 -14.11
CA ASP A 788 45.35 -17.85 -13.10
C ASP A 788 46.71 -18.43 -12.67
N ALA A 789 46.81 -19.75 -12.52
CA ALA A 789 48.08 -20.41 -12.19
C ALA A 789 49.08 -20.29 -13.35
N LEU A 790 48.63 -20.41 -14.61
CA LEU A 790 49.45 -20.23 -15.79
C LEU A 790 50.00 -18.80 -15.86
N ARG A 791 49.15 -17.81 -15.52
CA ARG A 791 49.55 -16.40 -15.46
C ARG A 791 50.61 -16.15 -14.39
N LEU A 792 50.40 -16.68 -13.19
CA LEU A 792 51.34 -16.53 -12.08
C LEU A 792 52.72 -17.09 -12.48
N MET A 793 52.74 -18.27 -13.12
CA MET A 793 53.93 -18.93 -13.59
C MET A 793 54.72 -18.07 -14.60
N ILE A 794 54.08 -17.47 -15.60
CA ILE A 794 54.73 -16.61 -16.59
C ILE A 794 55.19 -15.28 -15.99
N ASP A 795 54.42 -14.69 -15.07
CA ASP A 795 54.74 -13.43 -14.40
C ASP A 795 55.95 -13.59 -13.46
N GLU A 796 56.08 -14.72 -12.74
CA GLU A 796 57.25 -15.05 -11.93
C GLU A 796 58.48 -15.34 -12.78
N ALA A 797 58.34 -16.15 -13.83
CA ALA A 797 59.41 -16.45 -14.77
C ALA A 797 59.94 -15.17 -15.44
N ARG A 798 59.08 -14.24 -15.83
CA ARG A 798 59.46 -12.93 -16.41
C ARG A 798 60.23 -12.06 -15.42
N GLY A 799 59.80 -12.04 -14.14
CA GLY A 799 60.38 -11.21 -13.08
C GLY A 799 61.88 -11.52 -12.86
N ASN A 800 62.29 -12.76 -13.07
CA ASN A 800 63.65 -13.23 -12.90
C ASN A 800 64.51 -13.16 -14.16
N HIS A 801 63.90 -12.94 -15.37
CA HIS A 801 64.58 -12.92 -16.66
C HIS A 801 64.15 -11.72 -17.51
N PRO A 802 64.76 -10.54 -17.37
CA PRO A 802 64.34 -9.32 -18.04
C PRO A 802 64.43 -9.39 -19.57
N ASP A 803 65.28 -10.24 -20.12
CA ASP A 803 65.52 -10.49 -21.56
C ASP A 803 64.63 -11.59 -22.15
N ALA A 804 63.70 -12.16 -21.36
CA ALA A 804 62.91 -13.30 -21.78
C ALA A 804 61.62 -12.90 -22.51
N VAL A 805 61.19 -13.72 -23.49
CA VAL A 805 59.86 -13.79 -24.10
C VAL A 805 59.31 -15.20 -23.82
N ILE A 806 58.34 -15.31 -23.02
CA ILE A 806 57.79 -16.57 -22.51
C ILE A 806 56.35 -16.75 -23.08
N ALA A 807 56.09 -17.86 -23.73
CA ALA A 807 54.73 -18.24 -24.15
C ALA A 807 54.42 -19.67 -23.68
N LEU A 808 53.42 -19.79 -22.85
CA LEU A 808 52.96 -21.07 -22.32
C LEU A 808 51.51 -21.33 -22.73
N GLY A 809 51.23 -22.62 -22.98
CA GLY A 809 49.90 -23.09 -23.27
C GLY A 809 49.41 -24.09 -22.25
N SER A 810 48.15 -24.07 -21.92
CA SER A 810 47.54 -25.09 -21.04
C SER A 810 46.11 -25.42 -21.52
N VAL A 811 45.71 -26.65 -21.25
CA VAL A 811 44.31 -27.11 -21.47
C VAL A 811 43.77 -27.49 -20.11
N PHE A 812 42.74 -26.78 -19.66
CA PHE A 812 42.06 -27.04 -18.39
C PHE A 812 40.54 -27.13 -18.61
N GLY A 813 39.97 -28.26 -18.18
CA GLY A 813 38.54 -28.51 -18.36
C GLY A 813 38.08 -28.43 -19.84
N GLY A 814 38.91 -28.89 -20.78
CA GLY A 814 38.63 -28.88 -22.21
C GLY A 814 38.80 -27.50 -22.88
N LYS A 815 39.16 -26.43 -22.16
CA LYS A 815 39.44 -25.10 -22.69
C LYS A 815 40.93 -24.83 -22.81
N GLY A 816 41.37 -24.41 -23.99
CA GLY A 816 42.77 -24.05 -24.22
C GLY A 816 43.06 -22.58 -23.87
N THR A 817 44.13 -22.32 -23.14
CA THR A 817 44.64 -20.98 -22.81
C THR A 817 46.07 -20.83 -23.23
N ILE A 818 46.39 -19.68 -23.85
CA ILE A 818 47.77 -19.28 -24.18
C ILE A 818 48.10 -18.02 -23.38
N ALA A 819 49.21 -18.03 -22.66
CA ALA A 819 49.72 -16.90 -21.91
C ALA A 819 51.09 -16.47 -22.42
N VAL A 820 51.31 -15.19 -22.64
CA VAL A 820 52.58 -14.63 -23.11
C VAL A 820 53.03 -13.55 -22.13
N ALA A 821 54.31 -13.60 -21.74
CA ALA A 821 54.96 -12.55 -20.98
C ALA A 821 56.30 -12.14 -21.60
N CYS A 822 56.58 -10.85 -21.54
CA CYS A 822 57.85 -10.27 -22.01
C CYS A 822 58.55 -9.56 -20.86
N GLY A 823 59.78 -9.88 -20.63
CA GLY A 823 60.64 -9.17 -19.70
C GLY A 823 60.90 -7.71 -20.08
N ALA A 824 61.42 -6.91 -19.17
CA ALA A 824 61.59 -5.48 -19.37
C ALA A 824 62.48 -5.17 -20.58
N ASP A 825 63.58 -5.89 -20.80
CA ASP A 825 64.47 -5.68 -21.92
C ASP A 825 63.85 -6.13 -23.23
N ALA A 826 63.09 -7.19 -23.25
CA ALA A 826 62.30 -7.62 -24.41
C ALA A 826 61.23 -6.57 -24.84
N VAL A 827 60.57 -5.96 -23.88
CA VAL A 827 59.59 -4.86 -24.14
C VAL A 827 60.34 -3.63 -24.68
N ASN A 828 61.49 -3.27 -24.10
CA ASN A 828 62.32 -2.17 -24.57
C ASN A 828 62.87 -2.42 -25.99
N ALA A 829 63.12 -3.69 -26.37
CA ALA A 829 63.47 -4.10 -27.73
C ALA A 829 62.30 -4.09 -28.73
N GLY A 830 61.08 -3.67 -28.30
CA GLY A 830 59.88 -3.53 -29.11
C GLY A 830 58.97 -4.76 -29.17
N VAL A 831 59.28 -5.80 -28.41
CA VAL A 831 58.39 -6.99 -28.33
C VAL A 831 57.17 -6.67 -27.50
N ASN A 832 55.99 -7.17 -27.93
CA ASN A 832 54.70 -6.87 -27.26
C ASN A 832 53.89 -8.14 -27.07
N ALA A 833 53.74 -8.54 -25.79
CA ALA A 833 53.00 -9.75 -25.40
C ALA A 833 51.56 -9.78 -25.92
N GLY A 834 50.87 -8.64 -25.94
CA GLY A 834 49.48 -8.52 -26.45
C GLY A 834 49.37 -8.79 -27.96
N LYS A 835 50.41 -8.40 -28.76
CA LYS A 835 50.46 -8.73 -30.19
C LYS A 835 50.78 -10.21 -30.39
N LEU A 836 51.76 -10.75 -29.65
CA LEU A 836 52.17 -12.15 -29.76
C LEU A 836 51.04 -13.12 -29.34
N VAL A 837 50.38 -12.88 -28.21
CA VAL A 837 49.26 -13.74 -27.80
C VAL A 837 48.10 -13.72 -28.81
N ARG A 838 47.84 -12.55 -29.41
CA ARG A 838 46.83 -12.46 -30.47
C ARG A 838 47.21 -13.29 -31.70
N ALA A 839 48.45 -13.20 -32.16
CA ALA A 839 48.90 -13.98 -33.29
C ALA A 839 48.86 -15.49 -33.01
N LEU A 840 49.35 -15.93 -31.82
CA LEU A 840 49.29 -17.31 -31.41
C LEU A 840 47.90 -17.86 -31.26
N CYS A 841 46.97 -17.07 -30.65
CA CYS A 841 45.57 -17.48 -30.55
C CYS A 841 44.88 -17.57 -31.90
N GLN A 842 45.18 -16.69 -32.86
CA GLN A 842 44.64 -16.76 -34.22
C GLN A 842 45.05 -18.06 -34.96
N LEU A 843 46.27 -18.56 -34.74
CA LEU A 843 46.73 -19.87 -35.30
C LEU A 843 45.89 -21.05 -34.77
N THR A 844 45.31 -20.89 -33.61
CA THR A 844 44.43 -21.90 -32.99
C THR A 844 42.95 -21.64 -33.26
N GLY A 845 42.60 -20.58 -34.04
CA GLY A 845 41.19 -20.15 -34.25
C GLY A 845 40.55 -19.44 -33.05
N GLY A 846 41.34 -18.96 -32.10
CA GLY A 846 40.93 -18.22 -30.92
C GLY A 846 41.26 -16.73 -30.98
N ASN A 847 41.13 -16.05 -29.85
CA ASN A 847 41.46 -14.62 -29.72
C ASN A 847 42.13 -14.33 -28.37
N GLY A 848 42.94 -13.30 -28.32
CA GLY A 848 43.65 -12.90 -27.10
C GLY A 848 44.10 -11.45 -27.16
N GLY A 849 44.59 -10.95 -26.00
CA GLY A 849 45.08 -9.58 -25.89
C GLY A 849 45.60 -9.31 -24.50
N GLY A 850 46.14 -8.13 -24.27
CA GLY A 850 46.68 -7.73 -22.99
C GLY A 850 47.70 -6.59 -23.12
N ARG A 851 48.47 -6.36 -22.06
CA ARG A 851 49.48 -5.32 -21.99
C ARG A 851 50.75 -5.74 -22.78
N PRO A 852 51.66 -4.80 -23.05
CA PRO A 852 52.94 -5.12 -23.73
C PRO A 852 53.79 -6.13 -22.97
N ASP A 853 53.71 -6.15 -21.65
CA ASP A 853 54.53 -6.98 -20.75
C ASP A 853 53.87 -8.33 -20.38
N SER A 854 52.54 -8.44 -20.42
CA SER A 854 51.83 -9.69 -20.06
C SER A 854 50.42 -9.72 -20.72
N ALA A 855 50.08 -10.83 -21.37
CA ALA A 855 48.85 -11.02 -22.10
C ALA A 855 48.39 -12.47 -22.10
N MET A 856 47.09 -12.66 -22.22
CA MET A 856 46.45 -13.99 -22.26
C MET A 856 45.34 -14.04 -23.31
N GLY A 857 45.10 -15.27 -23.79
CA GLY A 857 44.02 -15.51 -24.74
C GLY A 857 43.53 -16.95 -24.73
N GLY A 858 42.32 -17.16 -25.21
CA GLY A 858 41.73 -18.47 -25.43
C GLY A 858 42.09 -19.06 -26.79
N ALA A 859 42.44 -20.33 -26.79
CA ALA A 859 42.64 -21.09 -28.00
C ALA A 859 41.35 -21.68 -28.51
N GLY A 860 41.00 -21.43 -29.78
CA GLY A 860 39.78 -21.99 -30.39
C GLY A 860 39.83 -23.51 -30.55
N ASN A 861 41.05 -24.02 -30.88
CA ASN A 861 41.32 -25.46 -30.91
C ASN A 861 42.49 -25.78 -29.92
N PRO A 862 42.23 -26.42 -28.76
CA PRO A 862 43.24 -26.72 -27.77
C PRO A 862 44.37 -27.63 -28.28
N GLU A 863 44.11 -28.54 -29.21
CA GLU A 863 45.10 -29.48 -29.75
C GLU A 863 46.19 -28.76 -30.59
N LYS A 864 45.91 -27.60 -31.12
CA LYS A 864 46.83 -26.78 -31.92
C LYS A 864 47.74 -25.86 -31.10
N ILE A 865 47.58 -25.82 -29.77
CA ILE A 865 48.34 -24.90 -28.93
C ILE A 865 49.82 -25.20 -29.01
N ALA A 866 50.26 -26.47 -28.91
CA ALA A 866 51.62 -26.87 -28.97
C ALA A 866 52.29 -26.48 -30.30
N GLU A 867 51.58 -26.69 -31.41
CA GLU A 867 52.03 -26.25 -32.75
C GLU A 867 52.11 -24.74 -32.89
N ALA A 868 51.12 -24.00 -32.40
CA ALA A 868 51.11 -22.55 -32.38
C ALA A 868 52.29 -21.94 -31.61
N LEU A 869 52.65 -22.53 -30.46
CA LEU A 869 53.75 -22.08 -29.62
C LEU A 869 55.13 -22.23 -30.33
N THR A 870 55.35 -23.26 -31.22
CA THR A 870 56.59 -23.40 -31.99
C THR A 870 56.81 -22.24 -32.95
N ARG A 871 55.80 -21.49 -33.35
CA ARG A 871 55.93 -20.35 -34.23
C ARG A 871 56.34 -19.04 -33.52
N LEU A 872 56.41 -19.05 -32.18
CA LEU A 872 56.76 -17.83 -31.41
C LEU A 872 58.09 -17.20 -31.86
N PRO A 873 59.19 -17.97 -32.13
CA PRO A 873 60.44 -17.40 -32.61
C PRO A 873 60.38 -16.64 -33.94
N GLU A 874 59.42 -16.99 -34.80
CA GLU A 874 59.18 -16.35 -36.09
C GLU A 874 58.38 -15.05 -35.94
N LEU A 875 57.66 -14.84 -34.85
CA LEU A 875 56.78 -13.69 -34.55
C LEU A 875 57.52 -12.57 -33.78
N ILE A 876 58.70 -12.84 -33.25
CA ILE A 876 59.58 -11.89 -32.56
C ILE A 876 60.50 -11.25 -33.61
#